data_e3149b1bbc87f5805e141272d6f8b951
#
_entry.id   e3149b1bbc87f5805e141272d6f8b951
#
_cell.length_a   1.000
_cell.length_b   1.000
_cell.length_c   1.000
_cell.angle_alpha   90.00
_cell.angle_beta   90.00
_cell.angle_gamma   90.00
#
_symmetry.space_group_name_H-M   'P 1'
#
loop_
_entity.id
_entity.type
_entity.pdbx_description
1 polymer ?
#
loop_
_entity_poly.entity_id
_entity_poly.type
_entity_poly.pdbx_seq_one_letter_code
_entity_poly.pdbx_strand_id
1 'polypeptide(L)'
;MTDKVHELMSRADGMPYGAAKTTVVEEAVRYADAADDLDLSFATRMELVNAYQYGAEPGKSFVPFSWCLSTYDEDPKRFGGHTHTLLWYFKYMISNLTGFPEIPLDRTYAILDDMERRWRAGGHTMHAVHRYREMIAAHVGDSDTEVEQFRLWSAAPRDALSDCIGCDPTGKVRHLSRHQRYEEAVGVAVPVLQGRMTCREQPQHILTSLLPAYVHTGRLTEAADAHRRAYRTLRADRGELESVADHIQFCALTGNEVRALELVERHLGWLDNPPSPRAVMRFASTAALTLRRVDPDLSISRRGSEVAAAALAAEMADLAAEVAARFDARNGSKQQSDTVANTIAAEPWVEYLPLSETARRAVERRSVAAAPAPSAPAVVETPPVDPGLTGDALLDHAEERWRVRDAAGARAAWAAFADRVPDAARTPSQAARLLDAHGLQIVDEDPQAALDAWRESLAAHADLDDDYRVRRSRARIGMLLCQLGEVDEGVATGEEPLRRLFTEGDPATRAGWGISLAAMQLAAGRPAEALDVLNRAEPLVELSGTPEIGVEMRLLRATVLLALDRADEAEPELRAVQATEAADDMQRGYAAFRLGGLLLHRDDIEGAVDAYADAAALTSGPMAAEARFHRGRLLAAGPRAAEAVPDLVEAVAEFTVYGAVEPPALARIELAIAYLNSGRAHEAAETAEEAVAALPGSEVAAELPRARQVLASAYRQIGELDAALDLVRANIAAGESDPYGLARLREDEGDVLEAADRDGEAVPAYEAAATAYQTAESPLDSVRALRKAARSARYASQLDDTARLLDAVETALIPLPSAEPAVVFHAAGLDYDRSALADRMGRRAEAAMLAGRAAEGYDRIGAADNAADARLTQAELLDEPAAEPLLRQVFESVEHGTNLWYRAGYALADTLRTLGRDPEADTIQGRLDAATP
;
A
#
# COMPACT_ATOMS: atom_id res chain seq x y z
N MET A 1 -23.44 -45.32 -4.90
CA MET A 1 -22.67 -44.56 -5.87
C MET A 1 -23.30 -43.22 -6.11
N THR A 2 -24.58 -43.13 -6.36
CA THR A 2 -25.33 -41.88 -6.53
C THR A 2 -25.16 -40.91 -5.34
N ASP A 3 -25.28 -41.37 -4.08
CA ASP A 3 -25.06 -40.53 -2.89
C ASP A 3 -23.64 -39.94 -2.86
N LYS A 4 -22.64 -40.73 -3.32
CA LYS A 4 -21.26 -40.25 -3.39
C LYS A 4 -21.06 -39.16 -4.44
N VAL A 5 -21.79 -39.21 -5.56
CA VAL A 5 -21.80 -38.16 -6.57
C VAL A 5 -22.33 -36.86 -5.95
N HIS A 6 -23.47 -36.91 -5.26
CA HIS A 6 -24.06 -35.74 -4.59
C HIS A 6 -23.13 -35.15 -3.53
N GLU A 7 -22.48 -35.98 -2.71
CA GLU A 7 -21.49 -35.55 -1.73
C GLU A 7 -20.33 -34.79 -2.39
N LEU A 8 -19.74 -35.36 -3.47
CA LEU A 8 -18.63 -34.76 -4.19
C LEU A 8 -19.04 -33.45 -4.87
N MET A 9 -20.22 -33.39 -5.48
CA MET A 9 -20.73 -32.19 -6.12
C MET A 9 -21.02 -31.08 -5.09
N SER A 10 -21.62 -31.42 -3.95
CA SER A 10 -21.84 -30.47 -2.85
C SER A 10 -20.51 -29.94 -2.29
N ARG A 11 -19.50 -30.81 -2.17
CA ARG A 11 -18.16 -30.40 -1.77
C ARG A 11 -17.55 -29.47 -2.81
N ALA A 12 -17.66 -29.79 -4.11
CA ALA A 12 -17.13 -28.97 -5.20
C ALA A 12 -17.78 -27.58 -5.24
N ASP A 13 -19.08 -27.46 -4.92
CA ASP A 13 -19.79 -26.17 -4.90
C ASP A 13 -19.18 -25.18 -3.90
N GLY A 14 -18.69 -25.65 -2.77
CA GLY A 14 -18.01 -24.85 -1.75
C GLY A 14 -16.53 -24.54 -2.06
N MET A 15 -15.96 -25.05 -3.16
CA MET A 15 -14.54 -24.89 -3.48
C MET A 15 -14.31 -23.77 -4.50
N PRO A 16 -13.22 -22.97 -4.35
CA PRO A 16 -12.80 -22.05 -5.40
C PRO A 16 -12.38 -22.85 -6.65
N TYR A 17 -12.51 -22.22 -7.83
CA TYR A 17 -12.03 -22.83 -9.06
C TYR A 17 -10.51 -23.00 -9.06
N GLY A 18 -10.05 -24.13 -9.55
CA GLY A 18 -8.65 -24.51 -9.58
C GLY A 18 -8.49 -26.03 -9.62
N ALA A 19 -7.27 -26.51 -9.58
CA ALA A 19 -6.94 -27.95 -9.71
C ALA A 19 -7.65 -28.84 -8.66
N ALA A 20 -7.83 -28.34 -7.43
CA ALA A 20 -8.52 -29.09 -6.37
C ALA A 20 -10.00 -29.32 -6.69
N LYS A 21 -10.76 -28.28 -7.07
CA LYS A 21 -12.15 -28.41 -7.50
C LYS A 21 -12.25 -29.31 -8.73
N THR A 22 -11.39 -29.10 -9.72
CA THR A 22 -11.35 -29.93 -10.94
C THR A 22 -11.20 -31.42 -10.60
N THR A 23 -10.28 -31.78 -9.70
CA THR A 23 -10.07 -33.15 -9.27
C THR A 23 -11.32 -33.78 -8.64
N VAL A 24 -12.03 -33.00 -7.78
CA VAL A 24 -13.27 -33.47 -7.13
C VAL A 24 -14.38 -33.69 -8.14
N VAL A 25 -14.52 -32.79 -9.13
CA VAL A 25 -15.54 -32.92 -10.19
C VAL A 25 -15.20 -34.08 -11.15
N GLU A 26 -13.91 -34.29 -11.51
CA GLU A 26 -13.46 -35.47 -12.26
C GLU A 26 -13.80 -36.79 -11.54
N GLU A 27 -13.65 -36.80 -10.20
CA GLU A 27 -14.03 -37.95 -9.38
C GLU A 27 -15.55 -38.16 -9.40
N ALA A 28 -16.35 -37.09 -9.30
CA ALA A 28 -17.80 -37.18 -9.40
C ALA A 28 -18.26 -37.77 -10.76
N VAL A 29 -17.62 -37.34 -11.87
CA VAL A 29 -17.90 -37.90 -13.19
C VAL A 29 -17.65 -39.42 -13.22
N ARG A 30 -16.51 -39.88 -12.67
CA ARG A 30 -16.21 -41.31 -12.60
C ARG A 30 -17.23 -42.13 -11.81
N TYR A 31 -17.73 -41.61 -10.70
CA TYR A 31 -18.79 -42.26 -9.91
C TYR A 31 -20.15 -42.23 -10.61
N ALA A 32 -20.48 -41.15 -11.33
CA ALA A 32 -21.70 -41.04 -12.12
C ALA A 32 -21.73 -42.07 -13.24
N ASP A 33 -20.61 -42.22 -13.99
CA ASP A 33 -20.47 -43.24 -15.04
C ASP A 33 -20.57 -44.69 -14.48
N ALA A 34 -19.94 -44.89 -13.32
CA ALA A 34 -20.01 -46.18 -12.66
C ALA A 34 -21.41 -46.53 -12.07
N ALA A 35 -22.25 -45.51 -11.87
CA ALA A 35 -23.64 -45.67 -11.45
C ALA A 35 -24.59 -45.98 -12.62
N ASP A 36 -24.12 -45.86 -13.86
CA ASP A 36 -24.91 -45.97 -15.11
C ASP A 36 -26.14 -45.04 -15.13
N ASP A 37 -25.98 -43.87 -14.50
CA ASP A 37 -27.03 -42.83 -14.41
C ASP A 37 -26.71 -41.72 -15.42
N LEU A 38 -27.44 -41.70 -16.50
CA LEU A 38 -27.18 -40.77 -17.60
C LEU A 38 -27.42 -39.29 -17.23
N ASP A 39 -28.39 -39.02 -16.34
CA ASP A 39 -28.69 -37.65 -15.90
C ASP A 39 -27.57 -37.13 -14.98
N LEU A 40 -27.08 -37.95 -14.06
CA LEU A 40 -25.92 -37.60 -13.24
C LEU A 40 -24.65 -37.45 -14.07
N SER A 41 -24.45 -38.35 -15.03
CA SER A 41 -23.30 -38.27 -15.94
C SER A 41 -23.31 -37.02 -16.80
N PHE A 42 -24.50 -36.53 -17.17
CA PHE A 42 -24.68 -35.29 -17.90
C PHE A 42 -24.41 -34.08 -17.02
N ALA A 43 -25.06 -34.02 -15.86
CA ALA A 43 -24.91 -32.90 -14.92
C ALA A 43 -23.49 -32.73 -14.43
N THR A 44 -22.80 -33.81 -14.06
CA THR A 44 -21.40 -33.75 -13.59
C THR A 44 -20.44 -33.32 -14.71
N ARG A 45 -20.66 -33.72 -15.97
CA ARG A 45 -19.86 -33.25 -17.11
C ARG A 45 -20.11 -31.79 -17.46
N MET A 46 -21.34 -31.30 -17.31
CA MET A 46 -21.62 -29.86 -17.45
C MET A 46 -20.81 -29.02 -16.43
N GLU A 47 -20.74 -29.49 -15.18
CA GLU A 47 -19.89 -28.79 -14.18
C GLU A 47 -18.39 -29.01 -14.48
N LEU A 48 -18.00 -30.19 -15.01
CA LEU A 48 -16.60 -30.41 -15.39
C LEU A 48 -16.14 -29.45 -16.51
N VAL A 49 -16.99 -29.12 -17.47
CA VAL A 49 -16.70 -28.09 -18.49
C VAL A 49 -16.39 -26.76 -17.80
N ASN A 50 -17.20 -26.38 -16.82
CA ASN A 50 -17.06 -25.14 -16.07
C ASN A 50 -15.80 -25.15 -15.19
N ALA A 51 -15.53 -26.27 -14.50
CA ALA A 51 -14.35 -26.47 -13.68
C ALA A 51 -13.04 -26.35 -14.48
N TYR A 52 -12.98 -26.91 -15.68
CA TYR A 52 -11.83 -26.79 -16.58
C TYR A 52 -11.69 -25.36 -17.12
N GLN A 53 -12.80 -24.69 -17.46
CA GLN A 53 -12.80 -23.32 -17.97
C GLN A 53 -12.13 -22.38 -16.98
N TYR A 54 -12.56 -22.42 -15.73
CA TYR A 54 -12.07 -21.52 -14.67
C TYR A 54 -10.92 -22.12 -13.83
N GLY A 55 -10.55 -23.36 -14.08
CA GLY A 55 -9.43 -24.04 -13.43
C GLY A 55 -8.09 -23.92 -14.17
N ALA A 56 -7.99 -23.01 -15.14
CA ALA A 56 -6.81 -22.81 -16.00
C ALA A 56 -6.43 -24.04 -16.87
N GLU A 57 -7.41 -24.84 -17.25
CA GLU A 57 -7.25 -26.04 -18.09
C GLU A 57 -8.27 -26.06 -19.27
N PRO A 58 -8.50 -24.94 -19.98
CA PRO A 58 -9.58 -24.79 -20.95
C PRO A 58 -9.52 -25.83 -22.08
N GLY A 59 -8.35 -26.33 -22.43
CA GLY A 59 -8.17 -27.38 -23.44
C GLY A 59 -8.83 -28.72 -23.07
N LYS A 60 -8.99 -29.01 -21.79
CA LYS A 60 -9.66 -30.24 -21.35
C LYS A 60 -11.20 -30.16 -21.47
N SER A 61 -11.78 -28.96 -21.55
CA SER A 61 -13.23 -28.76 -21.59
C SER A 61 -13.91 -29.30 -22.87
N PHE A 62 -13.15 -29.48 -23.96
CA PHE A 62 -13.70 -29.93 -25.24
C PHE A 62 -14.32 -31.33 -25.17
N VAL A 63 -13.73 -32.26 -24.45
CA VAL A 63 -14.18 -33.66 -24.39
C VAL A 63 -15.53 -33.77 -23.66
N PRO A 64 -15.68 -33.30 -22.41
CA PRO A 64 -16.96 -33.35 -21.73
C PRO A 64 -18.05 -32.51 -22.43
N PHE A 65 -17.70 -31.36 -23.05
CA PHE A 65 -18.65 -30.58 -23.83
C PHE A 65 -19.18 -31.37 -25.03
N SER A 66 -18.28 -32.01 -25.81
CA SER A 66 -18.69 -32.77 -27.01
C SER A 66 -19.58 -33.93 -26.62
N TRP A 67 -19.29 -34.62 -25.51
CA TRP A 67 -20.13 -35.68 -24.99
C TRP A 67 -21.52 -35.17 -24.58
N CYS A 68 -21.60 -34.06 -23.83
CA CYS A 68 -22.86 -33.46 -23.43
C CYS A 68 -23.68 -33.02 -24.65
N LEU A 69 -23.04 -32.41 -25.66
CA LEU A 69 -23.71 -31.97 -26.89
C LEU A 69 -24.30 -33.15 -27.67
N SER A 70 -23.55 -34.24 -27.87
CA SER A 70 -24.03 -35.44 -28.54
C SER A 70 -25.18 -36.08 -27.76
N THR A 71 -25.06 -36.22 -26.45
CA THR A 71 -26.11 -36.79 -25.60
C THR A 71 -27.36 -35.92 -25.57
N TYR A 72 -27.22 -34.61 -25.58
CA TYR A 72 -28.33 -33.67 -25.70
C TYR A 72 -29.05 -33.83 -27.06
N ASP A 73 -28.29 -33.98 -28.15
CA ASP A 73 -28.85 -34.11 -29.50
C ASP A 73 -29.62 -35.42 -29.70
N GLU A 74 -29.31 -36.47 -28.94
CA GLU A 74 -30.04 -37.76 -28.95
C GLU A 74 -31.41 -37.63 -28.23
N ASP A 75 -31.50 -36.88 -27.10
CA ASP A 75 -32.75 -36.66 -26.37
C ASP A 75 -32.86 -35.24 -25.81
N PRO A 76 -33.14 -34.25 -26.64
CA PRO A 76 -33.24 -32.84 -26.23
C PRO A 76 -34.33 -32.55 -25.19
N LYS A 77 -35.37 -33.42 -25.12
CA LYS A 77 -36.44 -33.25 -24.15
C LYS A 77 -36.02 -33.63 -22.75
N ARG A 78 -35.25 -34.70 -22.61
CA ARG A 78 -34.73 -35.15 -21.34
C ARG A 78 -33.80 -34.12 -20.69
N PHE A 79 -32.93 -33.52 -21.49
CA PHE A 79 -31.93 -32.57 -21.04
C PHE A 79 -32.35 -31.09 -21.23
N GLY A 80 -33.65 -30.84 -21.48
CA GLY A 80 -34.17 -29.51 -21.74
C GLY A 80 -33.88 -28.46 -20.69
N GLY A 81 -33.77 -28.85 -19.42
CA GLY A 81 -33.34 -27.98 -18.30
C GLY A 81 -31.91 -27.46 -18.42
N HIS A 82 -31.08 -28.12 -19.23
CA HIS A 82 -29.68 -27.74 -19.42
C HIS A 82 -29.45 -26.96 -20.73
N THR A 83 -30.48 -26.76 -21.54
CA THR A 83 -30.35 -26.15 -22.88
C THR A 83 -29.63 -24.81 -22.86
N HIS A 84 -30.03 -23.91 -21.96
CA HIS A 84 -29.41 -22.58 -21.88
C HIS A 84 -27.94 -22.67 -21.56
N THR A 85 -27.54 -23.46 -20.53
CA THR A 85 -26.16 -23.61 -20.10
C THR A 85 -25.31 -24.29 -21.19
N LEU A 86 -25.83 -25.34 -21.82
CA LEU A 86 -25.12 -26.01 -22.91
C LEU A 86 -24.87 -25.07 -24.10
N LEU A 87 -25.88 -24.27 -24.51
CA LEU A 87 -25.70 -23.27 -25.54
C LEU A 87 -24.73 -22.19 -25.10
N TRP A 88 -24.80 -21.75 -23.87
CA TRP A 88 -23.82 -20.80 -23.31
C TRP A 88 -22.38 -21.28 -23.47
N TYR A 89 -22.11 -22.56 -23.27
CA TYR A 89 -20.77 -23.16 -23.36
C TYR A 89 -20.19 -23.17 -24.78
N PHE A 90 -21.00 -23.04 -25.85
CA PHE A 90 -20.46 -22.79 -27.19
C PHE A 90 -19.50 -21.60 -27.23
N LYS A 91 -19.78 -20.56 -26.45
CA LYS A 91 -18.95 -19.37 -26.36
C LYS A 91 -17.57 -19.69 -25.79
N TYR A 92 -17.53 -20.49 -24.73
CA TYR A 92 -16.26 -20.98 -24.18
C TYR A 92 -15.48 -21.81 -25.20
N MET A 93 -16.17 -22.74 -25.85
CA MET A 93 -15.51 -23.61 -26.84
C MET A 93 -14.89 -22.80 -27.96
N ILE A 94 -15.61 -21.86 -28.55
CA ILE A 94 -15.09 -21.05 -29.67
C ILE A 94 -13.90 -20.19 -29.18
N SER A 95 -14.01 -19.59 -28.02
CA SER A 95 -12.92 -18.82 -27.42
C SER A 95 -11.67 -19.67 -27.19
N ASN A 96 -11.85 -20.89 -26.63
CA ASN A 96 -10.78 -21.81 -26.34
C ASN A 96 -10.12 -22.36 -27.60
N LEU A 97 -10.89 -22.68 -28.66
CA LEU A 97 -10.36 -23.19 -29.92
C LEU A 97 -9.35 -22.23 -30.57
N THR A 98 -9.53 -20.92 -30.41
CA THR A 98 -8.56 -19.94 -30.91
C THR A 98 -7.25 -19.94 -30.10
N GLY A 99 -7.24 -20.51 -28.91
CA GLY A 99 -6.07 -20.60 -28.04
C GLY A 99 -5.08 -21.73 -28.37
N PHE A 100 -5.47 -22.68 -29.24
CA PHE A 100 -4.72 -23.91 -29.54
C PHE A 100 -4.43 -24.06 -31.04
N PRO A 101 -3.18 -23.94 -31.50
CA PRO A 101 -2.83 -24.04 -32.93
C PRO A 101 -2.97 -25.48 -33.47
N GLU A 102 -3.06 -26.49 -32.62
CA GLU A 102 -3.26 -27.91 -33.02
C GLU A 102 -4.69 -28.14 -33.53
N ILE A 103 -5.64 -27.27 -33.20
CA ILE A 103 -7.03 -27.43 -33.61
C ILE A 103 -7.21 -26.79 -34.97
N PRO A 104 -7.61 -27.54 -36.00
CA PRO A 104 -7.83 -26.99 -37.33
C PRO A 104 -8.86 -25.86 -37.34
N LEU A 105 -8.63 -24.84 -38.13
CA LEU A 105 -9.49 -23.64 -38.18
C LEU A 105 -10.90 -23.96 -38.75
N ASP A 106 -10.99 -24.90 -39.69
CA ASP A 106 -12.28 -25.40 -40.25
C ASP A 106 -13.15 -25.99 -39.12
N ARG A 107 -12.59 -26.64 -38.14
CA ARG A 107 -13.32 -27.16 -36.99
C ARG A 107 -13.87 -26.05 -36.12
N THR A 108 -13.11 -24.97 -35.97
CA THR A 108 -13.58 -23.77 -35.26
C THR A 108 -14.77 -23.13 -35.95
N TYR A 109 -14.70 -22.99 -37.29
CA TYR A 109 -15.81 -22.49 -38.06
C TYR A 109 -17.01 -23.44 -38.04
N ALA A 110 -16.82 -24.75 -38.10
CA ALA A 110 -17.92 -25.71 -38.01
C ALA A 110 -18.69 -25.61 -36.69
N ILE A 111 -18.01 -25.37 -35.54
CA ILE A 111 -18.64 -25.14 -34.23
C ILE A 111 -19.40 -23.81 -34.22
N LEU A 112 -18.79 -22.75 -34.79
CA LEU A 112 -19.46 -21.47 -34.92
C LEU A 112 -20.73 -21.53 -35.81
N ASP A 113 -20.67 -22.27 -36.90
CA ASP A 113 -21.83 -22.49 -37.77
C ASP A 113 -22.92 -23.36 -37.10
N ASP A 114 -22.52 -24.31 -36.25
CA ASP A 114 -23.45 -25.07 -35.40
C ASP A 114 -24.09 -24.16 -34.33
N MET A 115 -23.32 -23.29 -33.69
CA MET A 115 -23.83 -22.24 -32.81
C MET A 115 -24.89 -21.40 -33.56
N GLU A 116 -24.58 -20.89 -34.73
CA GLU A 116 -25.50 -20.06 -35.50
C GLU A 116 -26.80 -20.80 -35.85
N ARG A 117 -26.71 -22.07 -36.26
CA ARG A 117 -27.90 -22.91 -36.57
C ARG A 117 -28.81 -23.05 -35.33
N ARG A 118 -28.23 -23.34 -34.18
CA ARG A 118 -28.94 -23.53 -32.90
C ARG A 118 -29.56 -22.22 -32.42
N TRP A 119 -28.85 -21.09 -32.56
CA TRP A 119 -29.39 -19.77 -32.23
C TRP A 119 -30.62 -19.42 -33.08
N ARG A 120 -30.51 -19.64 -34.39
CA ARG A 120 -31.63 -19.44 -35.30
C ARG A 120 -32.81 -20.36 -34.99
N ALA A 121 -32.55 -21.63 -34.76
CA ALA A 121 -33.58 -22.61 -34.42
C ALA A 121 -34.29 -22.27 -33.11
N GLY A 122 -33.57 -21.73 -32.11
CA GLY A 122 -34.11 -21.27 -30.84
C GLY A 122 -34.74 -19.88 -30.86
N GLY A 123 -34.75 -19.17 -32.01
CA GLY A 123 -35.26 -17.82 -32.12
C GLY A 123 -34.43 -16.73 -31.46
N HIS A 124 -33.15 -17.01 -31.20
CA HIS A 124 -32.21 -16.10 -30.60
C HIS A 124 -31.63 -15.10 -31.59
N THR A 125 -31.15 -13.97 -31.05
CA THR A 125 -30.48 -12.95 -31.88
C THR A 125 -29.08 -13.42 -32.28
N MET A 126 -28.54 -12.85 -33.36
CA MET A 126 -27.19 -13.17 -33.81
C MET A 126 -26.10 -12.36 -33.09
N HIS A 127 -26.43 -11.66 -32.04
CA HIS A 127 -25.51 -10.79 -31.29
C HIS A 127 -24.23 -11.54 -30.89
N ALA A 128 -24.35 -12.67 -30.20
CA ALA A 128 -23.20 -13.47 -29.80
C ALA A 128 -22.44 -14.07 -30.98
N VAL A 129 -23.17 -14.54 -32.02
CA VAL A 129 -22.56 -15.11 -33.23
C VAL A 129 -21.68 -14.08 -33.94
N HIS A 130 -22.15 -12.85 -34.10
CA HIS A 130 -21.35 -11.77 -34.69
C HIS A 130 -20.10 -11.44 -33.87
N ARG A 131 -20.23 -11.41 -32.52
CA ARG A 131 -19.08 -11.20 -31.64
C ARG A 131 -17.99 -12.26 -31.82
N TYR A 132 -18.35 -13.52 -31.85
CA TYR A 132 -17.37 -14.62 -32.01
C TYR A 132 -16.82 -14.71 -33.42
N ARG A 133 -17.56 -14.32 -34.45
CA ARG A 133 -17.02 -14.13 -35.81
C ARG A 133 -16.00 -12.99 -35.87
N GLU A 134 -16.27 -11.87 -35.23
CA GLU A 134 -15.33 -10.76 -35.13
C GLU A 134 -14.03 -11.23 -34.45
N MET A 135 -14.13 -11.94 -33.31
CA MET A 135 -12.97 -12.43 -32.55
C MET A 135 -12.10 -13.39 -33.40
N ILE A 136 -12.71 -14.31 -34.16
CA ILE A 136 -11.96 -15.21 -35.05
C ILE A 136 -11.31 -14.44 -36.19
N ALA A 137 -12.04 -13.52 -36.83
CA ALA A 137 -11.53 -12.68 -37.93
C ALA A 137 -10.31 -11.86 -37.49
N ALA A 138 -10.38 -11.22 -36.30
CA ALA A 138 -9.24 -10.55 -35.69
C ALA A 138 -8.05 -11.49 -35.43
N HIS A 139 -8.30 -12.72 -34.95
CA HIS A 139 -7.28 -13.71 -34.68
C HIS A 139 -6.55 -14.20 -35.94
N VAL A 140 -7.27 -14.34 -37.06
CA VAL A 140 -6.66 -14.80 -38.33
C VAL A 140 -6.13 -13.65 -39.21
N GLY A 141 -6.47 -12.40 -38.87
CA GLY A 141 -6.05 -11.19 -39.59
C GLY A 141 -6.95 -10.85 -40.78
N ASP A 142 -8.22 -11.29 -40.75
CA ASP A 142 -9.25 -10.88 -41.75
C ASP A 142 -9.92 -9.59 -41.33
N SER A 143 -9.24 -8.45 -41.57
CA SER A 143 -9.69 -7.12 -41.16
C SER A 143 -11.05 -6.71 -41.74
N ASP A 144 -11.40 -7.15 -42.99
CA ASP A 144 -12.68 -6.79 -43.61
C ASP A 144 -13.81 -7.49 -42.89
N THR A 145 -13.68 -8.78 -42.62
CA THR A 145 -14.65 -9.55 -41.85
C THR A 145 -14.71 -9.06 -40.40
N GLU A 146 -13.60 -8.73 -39.76
CA GLU A 146 -13.56 -8.18 -38.41
C GLU A 146 -14.43 -6.93 -38.29
N VAL A 147 -14.21 -5.93 -39.14
CA VAL A 147 -14.93 -4.66 -39.11
C VAL A 147 -16.40 -4.83 -39.39
N GLU A 148 -16.78 -5.65 -40.39
CA GLU A 148 -18.18 -5.92 -40.70
C GLU A 148 -18.89 -6.66 -39.57
N GLN A 149 -18.26 -7.65 -38.97
CA GLN A 149 -18.86 -8.40 -37.86
C GLN A 149 -18.99 -7.51 -36.61
N PHE A 150 -18.04 -6.62 -36.34
CA PHE A 150 -18.17 -5.62 -35.26
C PHE A 150 -19.37 -4.69 -35.47
N ARG A 151 -19.59 -4.24 -36.71
CA ARG A 151 -20.74 -3.41 -37.05
C ARG A 151 -22.08 -4.17 -36.82
N LEU A 152 -22.15 -5.42 -37.27
CA LEU A 152 -23.33 -6.29 -37.09
C LEU A 152 -23.54 -6.60 -35.58
N TRP A 153 -22.50 -6.93 -34.85
CA TRP A 153 -22.55 -7.15 -33.41
C TRP A 153 -23.08 -5.92 -32.66
N SER A 154 -22.57 -4.74 -33.00
CA SER A 154 -22.96 -3.48 -32.33
C SER A 154 -24.44 -3.12 -32.66
N ALA A 155 -24.95 -3.52 -33.78
CA ALA A 155 -26.32 -3.24 -34.21
C ALA A 155 -27.37 -4.30 -33.76
N ALA A 156 -26.93 -5.53 -33.50
CA ALA A 156 -27.81 -6.61 -33.10
C ALA A 156 -28.38 -6.41 -31.70
N PRO A 157 -29.69 -6.64 -31.47
CA PRO A 157 -30.24 -6.57 -30.11
C PRO A 157 -29.72 -7.72 -29.26
N ARG A 158 -29.54 -7.43 -27.96
CA ARG A 158 -29.10 -8.43 -26.98
C ARG A 158 -30.29 -9.33 -26.57
N ASP A 159 -29.95 -10.57 -26.20
CA ASP A 159 -30.91 -11.53 -25.63
C ASP A 159 -30.23 -12.37 -24.49
N ALA A 160 -30.94 -13.41 -24.03
CA ALA A 160 -30.47 -14.27 -22.95
C ALA A 160 -29.19 -15.05 -23.31
N LEU A 161 -28.90 -15.32 -24.60
CA LEU A 161 -27.69 -15.98 -25.07
C LEU A 161 -26.61 -15.01 -25.55
N SER A 162 -26.84 -13.71 -25.50
CA SER A 162 -25.77 -12.71 -25.66
C SER A 162 -24.70 -12.90 -24.61
N ASP A 163 -23.52 -12.36 -24.83
CA ASP A 163 -22.46 -12.42 -23.80
C ASP A 163 -22.91 -11.73 -22.51
N CYS A 164 -22.21 -12.02 -21.40
CA CYS A 164 -22.45 -11.34 -20.12
C CYS A 164 -22.52 -9.81 -20.32
N ILE A 165 -23.47 -9.17 -19.66
CA ILE A 165 -23.67 -7.72 -19.79
C ILE A 165 -22.45 -6.90 -19.40
N GLY A 166 -21.61 -7.42 -18.48
CA GLY A 166 -20.35 -6.79 -18.10
C GLY A 166 -19.20 -7.12 -19.06
N CYS A 167 -19.18 -8.31 -19.69
CA CYS A 167 -18.09 -8.74 -20.57
C CYS A 167 -18.24 -8.28 -22.03
N ASP A 168 -19.46 -8.03 -22.49
CA ASP A 168 -19.72 -7.52 -23.83
C ASP A 168 -19.01 -6.17 -24.12
N PRO A 169 -19.05 -5.17 -23.21
CA PRO A 169 -18.27 -3.94 -23.36
C PRO A 169 -16.76 -4.18 -23.45
N THR A 170 -16.21 -5.15 -22.73
CA THR A 170 -14.77 -5.49 -22.80
C THR A 170 -14.35 -5.93 -24.19
N GLY A 171 -15.15 -6.77 -24.84
CA GLY A 171 -14.91 -7.16 -26.24
C GLY A 171 -14.91 -5.97 -27.18
N LYS A 172 -15.84 -5.04 -27.01
CA LYS A 172 -15.91 -3.79 -27.80
C LYS A 172 -14.71 -2.86 -27.53
N VAL A 173 -14.30 -2.73 -26.28
CA VAL A 173 -13.09 -1.97 -25.91
C VAL A 173 -11.86 -2.55 -26.61
N ARG A 174 -11.69 -3.88 -26.63
CA ARG A 174 -10.58 -4.55 -27.32
C ARG A 174 -10.57 -4.27 -28.82
N HIS A 175 -11.73 -4.36 -29.49
CA HIS A 175 -11.86 -4.02 -30.90
C HIS A 175 -11.50 -2.57 -31.18
N LEU A 176 -12.10 -1.64 -30.43
CA LEU A 176 -11.87 -0.20 -30.59
C LEU A 176 -10.43 0.19 -30.34
N SER A 177 -9.76 -0.42 -29.34
CA SER A 177 -8.35 -0.18 -29.03
C SER A 177 -7.42 -0.69 -30.14
N ARG A 178 -7.70 -1.87 -30.73
CA ARG A 178 -6.95 -2.38 -31.89
C ARG A 178 -7.02 -1.42 -33.08
N HIS A 179 -8.16 -0.76 -33.27
CA HIS A 179 -8.37 0.23 -34.33
C HIS A 179 -8.08 1.67 -33.90
N GLN A 180 -7.37 1.88 -32.76
CA GLN A 180 -6.93 3.18 -32.23
C GLN A 180 -8.10 4.17 -31.97
N ARG A 181 -9.33 3.66 -31.79
CA ARG A 181 -10.52 4.44 -31.45
C ARG A 181 -10.65 4.57 -29.93
N TYR A 182 -9.63 5.12 -29.31
CA TYR A 182 -9.43 5.09 -27.87
C TYR A 182 -10.52 5.84 -27.08
N GLU A 183 -10.96 7.02 -27.54
CA GLU A 183 -12.02 7.77 -26.85
C GLU A 183 -13.35 7.00 -26.85
N GLU A 184 -13.67 6.32 -27.94
CA GLU A 184 -14.86 5.48 -28.01
C GLU A 184 -14.73 4.25 -27.10
N ALA A 185 -13.54 3.66 -27.01
CA ALA A 185 -13.27 2.57 -26.10
C ALA A 185 -13.55 2.95 -24.64
N VAL A 186 -13.05 4.13 -24.22
CA VAL A 186 -13.34 4.67 -22.89
C VAL A 186 -14.84 4.91 -22.67
N GLY A 187 -15.52 5.47 -23.68
CA GLY A 187 -16.96 5.73 -23.59
C GLY A 187 -17.81 4.47 -23.39
N VAL A 188 -17.46 3.38 -24.10
CA VAL A 188 -18.17 2.08 -24.00
C VAL A 188 -17.99 1.43 -22.62
N ALA A 189 -16.89 1.71 -21.94
CA ALA A 189 -16.58 1.10 -20.65
C ALA A 189 -17.33 1.71 -19.44
N VAL A 190 -17.86 2.93 -19.58
CA VAL A 190 -18.46 3.71 -18.48
C VAL A 190 -19.47 2.91 -17.62
N PRO A 191 -20.45 2.18 -18.16
CA PRO A 191 -21.43 1.46 -17.34
C PRO A 191 -20.81 0.37 -16.45
N VAL A 192 -19.75 -0.29 -16.93
CA VAL A 192 -19.03 -1.31 -16.15
C VAL A 192 -18.21 -0.65 -15.04
N LEU A 193 -17.50 0.44 -15.37
CA LEU A 193 -16.69 1.20 -14.41
C LEU A 193 -17.52 1.83 -13.29
N GLN A 194 -18.79 2.14 -13.57
CA GLN A 194 -19.74 2.64 -12.56
C GLN A 194 -20.39 1.53 -11.71
N GLY A 195 -19.96 0.29 -11.85
CA GLY A 195 -20.50 -0.84 -11.10
C GLY A 195 -21.92 -1.27 -11.49
N ARG A 196 -22.47 -0.71 -12.58
CA ARG A 196 -23.83 -1.06 -13.05
C ARG A 196 -23.91 -2.42 -13.73
N MET A 197 -22.76 -2.95 -14.15
CA MET A 197 -22.62 -4.19 -14.90
C MET A 197 -21.44 -4.97 -14.32
N THR A 198 -21.72 -5.88 -13.39
CA THR A 198 -20.69 -6.68 -12.73
C THR A 198 -20.84 -8.15 -13.05
N CYS A 199 -19.74 -8.88 -13.05
CA CYS A 199 -19.68 -10.32 -13.09
C CYS A 199 -18.34 -10.79 -12.52
N ARG A 200 -18.07 -12.10 -12.47
CA ARG A 200 -16.81 -12.66 -11.97
C ARG A 200 -15.56 -12.06 -12.66
N GLU A 201 -15.66 -11.75 -13.96
CA GLU A 201 -14.55 -11.26 -14.78
C GLU A 201 -14.45 -9.72 -14.83
N GLN A 202 -15.39 -9.02 -14.17
CA GLN A 202 -15.44 -7.56 -14.22
C GLN A 202 -15.39 -6.96 -12.80
N PRO A 203 -14.66 -5.83 -12.59
CA PRO A 203 -14.12 -4.91 -13.62
C PRO A 203 -12.70 -5.20 -14.12
N GLN A 204 -12.02 -6.26 -13.63
CA GLN A 204 -10.59 -6.47 -13.92
C GLN A 204 -10.26 -6.59 -15.41
N HIS A 205 -11.08 -7.30 -16.20
CA HIS A 205 -10.83 -7.47 -17.65
C HIS A 205 -11.06 -6.19 -18.45
N ILE A 206 -12.06 -5.37 -18.11
CA ILE A 206 -12.26 -4.12 -18.82
C ILE A 206 -11.18 -3.10 -18.48
N LEU A 207 -10.74 -3.05 -17.20
CA LEU A 207 -9.65 -2.19 -16.76
C LEU A 207 -8.35 -2.54 -17.49
N THR A 208 -8.02 -3.84 -17.60
CA THR A 208 -6.87 -4.33 -18.37
C THR A 208 -6.97 -3.90 -19.85
N SER A 209 -8.15 -4.08 -20.45
CA SER A 209 -8.35 -3.75 -21.87
C SER A 209 -8.30 -2.24 -22.16
N LEU A 210 -8.52 -1.39 -21.15
CA LEU A 210 -8.48 0.08 -21.26
C LEU A 210 -7.07 0.68 -21.10
N LEU A 211 -6.08 -0.08 -20.65
CA LEU A 211 -4.73 0.46 -20.38
C LEU A 211 -4.16 1.26 -21.57
N PRO A 212 -4.15 0.74 -22.83
CA PRO A 212 -3.68 1.53 -23.96
C PRO A 212 -4.54 2.77 -24.22
N ALA A 213 -5.87 2.62 -24.12
CA ALA A 213 -6.81 3.70 -24.40
C ALA A 213 -6.63 4.88 -23.42
N TYR A 214 -6.44 4.60 -22.14
CA TYR A 214 -6.19 5.63 -21.14
C TYR A 214 -4.87 6.38 -21.40
N VAL A 215 -3.78 5.66 -21.71
CA VAL A 215 -2.50 6.32 -22.00
C VAL A 215 -2.60 7.20 -23.23
N HIS A 216 -3.13 6.68 -24.34
CA HIS A 216 -3.23 7.44 -25.60
C HIS A 216 -4.26 8.57 -25.58
N THR A 217 -5.17 8.59 -24.61
CA THR A 217 -6.10 9.72 -24.37
C THR A 217 -5.63 10.66 -23.26
N GLY A 218 -4.42 10.49 -22.74
CA GLY A 218 -3.84 11.33 -21.70
C GLY A 218 -4.42 11.14 -20.29
N ARG A 219 -5.23 10.09 -20.09
CA ARG A 219 -5.84 9.74 -18.80
C ARG A 219 -4.87 8.89 -17.97
N LEU A 220 -3.71 9.50 -17.64
CA LEU A 220 -2.59 8.78 -17.04
C LEU A 220 -2.88 8.31 -15.62
N THR A 221 -3.63 9.07 -14.85
CA THR A 221 -4.03 8.67 -13.48
C THR A 221 -4.97 7.46 -13.53
N GLU A 222 -5.95 7.49 -14.44
CA GLU A 222 -6.87 6.37 -14.64
C GLU A 222 -6.15 5.13 -15.17
N ALA A 223 -5.11 5.30 -16.01
CA ALA A 223 -4.28 4.19 -16.48
C ALA A 223 -3.53 3.51 -15.32
N ALA A 224 -2.90 4.29 -14.44
CA ALA A 224 -2.21 3.79 -13.26
C ALA A 224 -3.17 3.08 -12.30
N ASP A 225 -4.34 3.66 -12.02
CA ASP A 225 -5.37 3.05 -11.17
C ASP A 225 -5.92 1.75 -11.77
N ALA A 226 -6.23 1.75 -13.07
CA ALA A 226 -6.69 0.56 -13.78
C ALA A 226 -5.67 -0.58 -13.72
N HIS A 227 -4.38 -0.28 -13.94
CA HIS A 227 -3.30 -1.25 -13.80
C HIS A 227 -3.28 -1.86 -12.39
N ARG A 228 -3.22 -1.03 -11.35
CA ARG A 228 -3.11 -1.49 -9.97
C ARG A 228 -4.30 -2.38 -9.57
N ARG A 229 -5.51 -1.91 -9.82
CA ARG A 229 -6.74 -2.62 -9.43
C ARG A 229 -6.93 -3.93 -10.18
N ALA A 230 -6.74 -3.92 -11.51
CA ALA A 230 -6.91 -5.12 -12.32
C ALA A 230 -5.83 -6.16 -12.04
N TYR A 231 -4.55 -5.75 -12.06
CA TYR A 231 -3.44 -6.67 -11.82
C TYR A 231 -3.53 -7.36 -10.46
N ARG A 232 -3.92 -6.63 -9.40
CA ARG A 232 -4.09 -7.21 -8.07
C ARG A 232 -5.08 -8.37 -8.06
N THR A 233 -6.18 -8.26 -8.78
CA THR A 233 -7.17 -9.35 -8.89
C THR A 233 -6.67 -10.52 -9.73
N LEU A 234 -5.91 -10.24 -10.81
CA LEU A 234 -5.48 -11.23 -11.80
C LEU A 234 -4.22 -12.01 -11.40
N ARG A 235 -3.38 -11.44 -10.57
CA ARG A 235 -2.00 -11.93 -10.28
C ARG A 235 -1.90 -13.29 -9.62
N ALA A 236 -2.98 -13.80 -9.05
CA ALA A 236 -3.02 -15.12 -8.39
C ALA A 236 -3.62 -16.22 -9.28
N ASP A 237 -4.28 -15.84 -10.38
CA ASP A 237 -4.95 -16.80 -11.26
C ASP A 237 -4.10 -17.09 -12.51
N ARG A 238 -3.58 -18.31 -12.60
CA ARG A 238 -2.79 -18.77 -13.77
C ARG A 238 -3.58 -18.71 -15.07
N GLY A 239 -4.91 -18.84 -15.00
CA GLY A 239 -5.80 -18.71 -16.15
C GLY A 239 -5.70 -17.35 -16.82
N GLU A 240 -5.26 -16.33 -16.08
CA GLU A 240 -5.15 -14.94 -16.50
C GLU A 240 -3.77 -14.56 -17.09
N LEU A 241 -2.95 -15.55 -17.47
CA LEU A 241 -1.60 -15.31 -18.01
C LEU A 241 -1.59 -14.33 -19.21
N GLU A 242 -2.65 -14.32 -20.05
CA GLU A 242 -2.78 -13.34 -21.14
C GLU A 242 -3.04 -11.91 -20.61
N SER A 243 -3.90 -11.76 -19.63
CA SER A 243 -4.16 -10.47 -18.99
C SER A 243 -2.93 -9.95 -18.23
N VAL A 244 -2.19 -10.84 -17.56
CA VAL A 244 -0.90 -10.50 -16.93
C VAL A 244 0.11 -9.98 -17.96
N ALA A 245 0.17 -10.59 -19.15
CA ALA A 245 1.02 -10.11 -20.25
C ALA A 245 0.67 -8.67 -20.67
N ASP A 246 -0.61 -8.30 -20.70
CA ASP A 246 -1.04 -6.94 -21.00
C ASP A 246 -0.54 -5.93 -19.93
N HIS A 247 -0.51 -6.32 -18.66
CA HIS A 247 0.05 -5.50 -17.59
C HIS A 247 1.57 -5.39 -17.65
N ILE A 248 2.28 -6.45 -18.04
CA ILE A 248 3.73 -6.41 -18.28
C ILE A 248 4.03 -5.43 -19.41
N GLN A 249 3.31 -5.54 -20.53
CA GLN A 249 3.45 -4.64 -21.67
C GLN A 249 3.20 -3.19 -21.29
N PHE A 250 2.14 -2.92 -20.50
CA PHE A 250 1.82 -1.59 -20.02
C PHE A 250 2.98 -1.00 -19.22
N CYS A 251 3.51 -1.73 -18.23
CA CYS A 251 4.65 -1.26 -17.45
C CYS A 251 5.88 -1.01 -18.32
N ALA A 252 6.23 -1.94 -19.22
CA ALA A 252 7.39 -1.81 -20.10
C ALA A 252 7.29 -0.63 -21.08
N LEU A 253 6.06 -0.24 -21.47
CA LEU A 253 5.85 0.85 -22.43
C LEU A 253 5.49 2.20 -21.77
N THR A 254 5.51 2.24 -20.43
CA THR A 254 5.24 3.48 -19.69
C THR A 254 6.39 3.89 -18.76
N GLY A 255 7.63 3.47 -19.09
CA GLY A 255 8.82 3.82 -18.32
C GLY A 255 8.91 3.15 -16.94
N ASN A 256 8.26 2.01 -16.78
CA ASN A 256 8.24 1.22 -15.53
C ASN A 256 8.86 -0.16 -15.75
N GLU A 257 10.04 -0.20 -16.40
CA GLU A 257 10.73 -1.44 -16.78
C GLU A 257 11.07 -2.32 -15.58
N VAL A 258 11.44 -1.72 -14.45
CA VAL A 258 11.70 -2.44 -13.19
C VAL A 258 10.45 -3.18 -12.74
N ARG A 259 9.30 -2.49 -12.75
CA ARG A 259 8.02 -3.10 -12.40
C ARG A 259 7.62 -4.19 -13.40
N ALA A 260 7.82 -3.96 -14.70
CA ALA A 260 7.57 -4.97 -15.71
C ALA A 260 8.40 -6.23 -15.48
N LEU A 261 9.67 -6.08 -15.10
CA LEU A 261 10.57 -7.18 -14.77
C LEU A 261 10.07 -7.98 -13.55
N GLU A 262 9.68 -7.31 -12.47
CA GLU A 262 9.09 -7.98 -11.31
C GLU A 262 7.87 -8.82 -11.67
N LEU A 263 7.02 -8.32 -12.58
CA LEU A 263 5.87 -9.07 -13.07
C LEU A 263 6.31 -10.28 -13.90
N VAL A 264 7.31 -10.13 -14.75
CA VAL A 264 7.89 -11.26 -15.51
C VAL A 264 8.40 -12.33 -14.55
N GLU A 265 9.26 -11.98 -13.59
CA GLU A 265 9.84 -12.93 -12.64
C GLU A 265 8.78 -13.68 -11.84
N ARG A 266 7.78 -12.95 -11.33
CA ARG A 266 6.67 -13.51 -10.55
C ARG A 266 5.89 -14.57 -11.32
N HIS A 267 5.67 -14.38 -12.60
CA HIS A 267 4.80 -15.26 -13.40
C HIS A 267 5.55 -16.20 -14.34
N LEU A 268 6.88 -16.08 -14.41
CA LEU A 268 7.70 -16.90 -15.31
C LEU A 268 7.52 -18.42 -15.11
N GLY A 269 7.27 -18.84 -13.87
CA GLY A 269 6.99 -20.24 -13.53
C GLY A 269 5.66 -20.77 -14.11
N TRP A 270 4.72 -19.90 -14.45
CA TRP A 270 3.44 -20.34 -15.06
C TRP A 270 3.62 -20.93 -16.47
N LEU A 271 4.72 -20.62 -17.14
CA LEU A 271 5.10 -21.23 -18.41
C LEU A 271 5.35 -22.76 -18.32
N ASP A 272 5.56 -23.31 -17.12
CA ASP A 272 5.75 -24.74 -16.93
C ASP A 272 4.43 -25.53 -16.98
N ASN A 273 3.29 -24.85 -16.76
CA ASN A 273 1.94 -25.39 -16.93
C ASN A 273 0.96 -24.28 -17.40
N PRO A 274 1.10 -23.81 -18.64
CA PRO A 274 0.31 -22.68 -19.14
C PRO A 274 -1.13 -23.07 -19.45
N PRO A 275 -2.10 -22.12 -19.39
CA PRO A 275 -3.49 -22.39 -19.73
C PRO A 275 -3.69 -22.68 -21.23
N SER A 276 -2.91 -22.06 -22.10
CA SER A 276 -2.98 -22.28 -23.56
C SER A 276 -1.69 -21.86 -24.26
N PRO A 277 -1.41 -22.39 -25.46
CA PRO A 277 -0.31 -21.88 -26.30
C PRO A 277 -0.40 -20.38 -26.60
N ARG A 278 -1.60 -19.83 -26.81
CA ARG A 278 -1.78 -18.39 -27.03
C ARG A 278 -1.31 -17.58 -25.81
N ALA A 279 -1.61 -18.04 -24.61
CA ALA A 279 -1.14 -17.39 -23.39
C ALA A 279 0.39 -17.43 -23.28
N VAL A 280 1.05 -18.55 -23.67
CA VAL A 280 2.51 -18.65 -23.78
C VAL A 280 3.05 -17.60 -24.74
N MET A 281 2.50 -17.53 -25.93
CA MET A 281 2.93 -16.58 -26.97
C MET A 281 2.83 -15.13 -26.49
N ARG A 282 1.70 -14.77 -25.87
CA ARG A 282 1.47 -13.41 -25.34
C ARG A 282 2.45 -13.07 -24.24
N PHE A 283 2.56 -13.93 -23.23
CA PHE A 283 3.49 -13.70 -22.11
C PHE A 283 4.95 -13.65 -22.59
N ALA A 284 5.39 -14.60 -23.39
CA ALA A 284 6.76 -14.66 -23.86
C ALA A 284 7.14 -13.44 -24.71
N SER A 285 6.24 -12.93 -25.56
CA SER A 285 6.51 -11.72 -26.36
C SER A 285 6.66 -10.46 -25.48
N THR A 286 5.85 -10.32 -24.43
CA THR A 286 5.95 -9.17 -23.50
C THR A 286 7.12 -9.31 -22.53
N ALA A 287 7.48 -10.52 -22.12
CA ALA A 287 8.68 -10.79 -21.37
C ALA A 287 9.93 -10.45 -22.19
N ALA A 288 10.00 -10.85 -23.46
CA ALA A 288 11.10 -10.47 -24.37
C ALA A 288 11.20 -8.97 -24.57
N LEU A 289 10.09 -8.25 -24.71
CA LEU A 289 10.03 -6.79 -24.74
C LEU A 289 10.67 -6.16 -23.48
N THR A 290 10.28 -6.64 -22.30
CA THR A 290 10.74 -6.13 -21.01
C THR A 290 12.24 -6.38 -20.82
N LEU A 291 12.67 -7.65 -21.05
CA LEU A 291 14.04 -8.09 -20.82
C LEU A 291 15.07 -7.41 -21.75
N ARG A 292 14.63 -6.89 -22.90
CA ARG A 292 15.47 -6.10 -23.82
C ARG A 292 15.62 -4.64 -23.39
N ARG A 293 14.90 -4.19 -22.37
CA ARG A 293 14.89 -2.81 -21.86
C ARG A 293 15.60 -2.67 -20.51
N VAL A 294 16.03 -3.77 -19.91
CA VAL A 294 16.81 -3.79 -18.67
C VAL A 294 18.28 -4.08 -18.95
N ASP A 295 19.11 -4.03 -17.89
CA ASP A 295 20.53 -4.38 -18.01
C ASP A 295 20.66 -5.82 -18.56
N PRO A 296 21.35 -6.02 -19.68
CA PRO A 296 21.50 -7.32 -20.33
C PRO A 296 22.17 -8.38 -19.45
N ASP A 297 23.02 -7.96 -18.51
CA ASP A 297 23.78 -8.83 -17.63
C ASP A 297 23.05 -9.10 -16.29
N LEU A 298 21.87 -8.51 -16.08
CA LEU A 298 21.06 -8.74 -14.90
C LEU A 298 20.73 -10.22 -14.75
N SER A 299 20.99 -10.77 -13.57
CA SER A 299 20.73 -12.18 -13.27
C SER A 299 19.27 -12.39 -12.87
N ILE A 300 18.61 -13.35 -13.51
CA ILE A 300 17.19 -13.68 -13.30
C ILE A 300 17.07 -15.18 -13.02
N SER A 301 16.31 -15.53 -11.99
CA SER A 301 16.10 -16.94 -11.64
C SER A 301 15.11 -17.62 -12.60
N ARG A 302 15.57 -18.67 -13.27
CA ARG A 302 14.78 -19.48 -14.20
C ARG A 302 14.97 -20.96 -13.90
N ARG A 303 13.93 -21.68 -13.46
CA ARG A 303 13.97 -23.12 -13.12
C ARG A 303 15.10 -23.49 -12.16
N GLY A 304 15.37 -22.64 -11.18
CA GLY A 304 16.42 -22.86 -10.19
C GLY A 304 17.85 -22.58 -10.67
N SER A 305 18.01 -21.96 -11.82
CA SER A 305 19.28 -21.49 -12.36
C SER A 305 19.24 -19.99 -12.63
N GLU A 306 20.35 -19.32 -12.40
CA GLU A 306 20.52 -17.91 -12.73
C GLU A 306 20.86 -17.76 -14.22
N VAL A 307 20.12 -16.90 -14.93
CA VAL A 307 20.24 -16.65 -16.36
C VAL A 307 20.34 -15.16 -16.61
N ALA A 308 21.23 -14.71 -17.46
CA ALA A 308 21.32 -13.31 -17.84
C ALA A 308 20.06 -12.85 -18.60
N ALA A 309 19.62 -11.61 -18.35
CA ALA A 309 18.42 -11.02 -18.96
C ALA A 309 18.45 -11.11 -20.49
N ALA A 310 19.60 -10.85 -21.12
CA ALA A 310 19.75 -10.97 -22.56
C ALA A 310 19.52 -12.40 -23.10
N ALA A 311 19.97 -13.42 -22.37
CA ALA A 311 19.79 -14.82 -22.75
C ALA A 311 18.33 -15.23 -22.58
N LEU A 312 17.67 -14.82 -21.48
CA LEU A 312 16.26 -15.06 -21.24
C LEU A 312 15.39 -14.31 -22.25
N ALA A 313 15.77 -13.09 -22.65
CA ALA A 313 15.07 -12.35 -23.69
C ALA A 313 15.06 -13.09 -25.04
N ALA A 314 16.19 -13.70 -25.41
CA ALA A 314 16.27 -14.53 -26.60
C ALA A 314 15.41 -15.80 -26.48
N GLU A 315 15.46 -16.52 -25.34
CA GLU A 315 14.58 -17.68 -25.07
C GLU A 315 13.12 -17.33 -25.23
N MET A 316 12.68 -16.20 -24.66
CA MET A 316 11.28 -15.76 -24.70
C MET A 316 10.88 -15.34 -26.11
N ALA A 317 11.75 -14.65 -26.85
CA ALA A 317 11.47 -14.27 -28.24
C ALA A 317 11.34 -15.50 -29.14
N ASP A 318 12.23 -16.48 -29.01
CA ASP A 318 12.20 -17.72 -29.81
C ASP A 318 10.93 -18.53 -29.48
N LEU A 319 10.57 -18.65 -28.20
CA LEU A 319 9.34 -19.34 -27.74
C LEU A 319 8.09 -18.67 -28.32
N ALA A 320 8.01 -17.32 -28.27
CA ALA A 320 6.88 -16.58 -28.82
C ALA A 320 6.78 -16.78 -30.35
N ALA A 321 7.93 -16.72 -31.06
CA ALA A 321 7.99 -16.89 -32.51
C ALA A 321 7.61 -18.33 -32.94
N GLU A 322 8.05 -19.35 -32.22
CA GLU A 322 7.68 -20.74 -32.48
C GLU A 322 6.17 -20.96 -32.41
N VAL A 323 5.54 -20.47 -31.32
CA VAL A 323 4.09 -20.63 -31.13
C VAL A 323 3.32 -19.82 -32.17
N ALA A 324 3.76 -18.60 -32.49
CA ALA A 324 3.17 -17.74 -33.52
C ALA A 324 3.20 -18.42 -34.90
N ALA A 325 4.32 -19.03 -35.28
CA ALA A 325 4.47 -19.74 -36.55
C ALA A 325 3.49 -20.93 -36.66
N ARG A 326 3.21 -21.64 -35.57
CA ARG A 326 2.21 -22.73 -35.53
C ARG A 326 0.79 -22.19 -35.76
N PHE A 327 0.44 -21.07 -35.14
CA PHE A 327 -0.83 -20.38 -35.43
C PHE A 327 -0.92 -19.91 -36.89
N ASP A 328 0.12 -19.27 -37.40
CA ASP A 328 0.13 -18.75 -38.78
C ASP A 328 0.00 -19.88 -39.80
N ALA A 329 0.68 -21.02 -39.59
CA ALA A 329 0.55 -22.20 -40.41
C ALA A 329 -0.90 -22.74 -40.40
N ARG A 330 -1.56 -22.76 -39.28
CA ARG A 330 -2.98 -23.13 -39.14
C ARG A 330 -3.91 -22.13 -39.85
N ASN A 331 -3.65 -20.83 -39.62
CA ASN A 331 -4.52 -19.73 -40.07
C ASN A 331 -4.34 -19.40 -41.56
N GLY A 332 -3.21 -19.79 -42.17
CA GLY A 332 -2.84 -19.37 -43.54
C GLY A 332 -2.49 -17.87 -43.63
N SER A 333 -2.03 -17.25 -42.55
CA SER A 333 -1.69 -15.83 -42.45
C SER A 333 -0.36 -15.63 -41.75
N LYS A 334 0.07 -14.39 -41.58
CA LYS A 334 1.23 -14.01 -40.75
C LYS A 334 0.83 -13.19 -39.51
N GLN A 335 -0.46 -13.12 -39.27
CA GLN A 335 -1.02 -12.23 -38.25
C GLN A 335 -0.39 -12.42 -36.86
N GLN A 336 -0.15 -13.65 -36.44
CA GLN A 336 0.38 -13.90 -35.09
C GLN A 336 1.91 -13.62 -35.02
N SER A 337 2.66 -13.99 -36.02
CA SER A 337 4.09 -13.63 -36.13
C SER A 337 4.29 -12.11 -36.19
N ASP A 338 3.48 -11.40 -36.98
CA ASP A 338 3.54 -9.94 -37.05
C ASP A 338 3.17 -9.30 -35.71
N THR A 339 2.17 -9.85 -35.01
CA THR A 339 1.78 -9.39 -33.66
C THR A 339 2.92 -9.57 -32.67
N VAL A 340 3.59 -10.71 -32.64
CA VAL A 340 4.75 -10.98 -31.79
C VAL A 340 5.89 -10.02 -32.10
N ALA A 341 6.25 -9.88 -33.38
CA ALA A 341 7.30 -8.97 -33.82
C ALA A 341 7.02 -7.51 -33.42
N ASN A 342 5.80 -7.04 -33.63
CA ASN A 342 5.37 -5.69 -33.26
C ASN A 342 5.38 -5.51 -31.72
N THR A 343 4.99 -6.50 -30.95
CA THR A 343 5.03 -6.44 -29.48
C THR A 343 6.48 -6.30 -28.99
N ILE A 344 7.39 -7.14 -29.48
CA ILE A 344 8.81 -7.11 -29.07
C ILE A 344 9.52 -5.82 -29.48
N ALA A 345 9.14 -5.23 -30.62
CA ALA A 345 9.70 -4.02 -31.16
C ALA A 345 8.96 -2.73 -30.73
N ALA A 346 7.93 -2.86 -29.88
CA ALA A 346 7.10 -1.72 -29.54
C ALA A 346 7.89 -0.60 -28.84
N GLU A 347 7.62 0.64 -29.23
CA GLU A 347 8.21 1.84 -28.63
C GLU A 347 7.39 2.30 -27.42
N PRO A 348 7.99 3.03 -26.45
CA PRO A 348 7.26 3.55 -25.30
C PRO A 348 6.07 4.42 -25.71
N TRP A 349 4.95 4.23 -25.01
CA TRP A 349 3.76 5.07 -25.19
C TRP A 349 3.95 6.45 -24.54
N VAL A 350 4.64 6.49 -23.40
CA VAL A 350 5.06 7.69 -22.67
C VAL A 350 6.42 7.44 -22.05
N GLU A 351 7.18 8.51 -21.79
CA GLU A 351 8.51 8.42 -21.19
C GLU A 351 8.46 7.81 -19.78
N TYR A 352 7.56 8.31 -18.94
CA TYR A 352 7.33 7.77 -17.59
C TYR A 352 5.90 8.05 -17.15
N LEU A 353 5.25 7.04 -16.56
CA LEU A 353 3.94 7.13 -15.95
C LEU A 353 4.07 6.70 -14.48
N PRO A 354 3.95 7.61 -13.50
CA PRO A 354 4.03 7.24 -12.09
C PRO A 354 2.85 6.35 -11.68
N LEU A 355 3.14 5.16 -11.17
CA LEU A 355 2.14 4.16 -10.81
C LEU A 355 1.52 4.36 -9.42
N SER A 356 2.18 5.10 -8.52
CA SER A 356 1.67 5.42 -7.18
C SER A 356 1.50 6.92 -6.97
N GLU A 357 0.73 7.29 -5.94
CA GLU A 357 0.54 8.70 -5.57
C GLU A 357 1.85 9.36 -5.13
N THR A 358 2.67 8.62 -4.39
CA THR A 358 3.99 9.07 -3.94
C THR A 358 4.95 9.29 -5.12
N ALA A 359 4.96 8.39 -6.10
CA ALA A 359 5.77 8.55 -7.32
C ALA A 359 5.32 9.77 -8.14
N ARG A 360 4.01 10.00 -8.26
CA ARG A 360 3.47 11.18 -8.94
C ARG A 360 3.92 12.48 -8.26
N ARG A 361 3.82 12.55 -6.95
CA ARG A 361 4.27 13.71 -6.18
C ARG A 361 5.76 13.95 -6.30
N ALA A 362 6.58 12.88 -6.32
CA ALA A 362 8.01 13.01 -6.52
C ALA A 362 8.36 13.58 -7.92
N VAL A 363 7.63 13.18 -8.97
CA VAL A 363 7.79 13.75 -10.33
C VAL A 363 7.38 15.22 -10.35
N GLU A 364 6.23 15.57 -9.78
CA GLU A 364 5.76 16.97 -9.69
C GLU A 364 6.80 17.86 -8.99
N ARG A 365 7.38 17.40 -7.88
CA ARG A 365 8.43 18.14 -7.16
C ARG A 365 9.74 18.26 -7.95
N ARG A 366 10.18 17.20 -8.62
CA ARG A 366 11.36 17.28 -9.50
C ARG A 366 11.16 18.26 -10.63
N SER A 367 9.98 18.31 -11.22
CA SER A 367 9.68 19.26 -12.29
C SER A 367 9.65 20.71 -11.79
N VAL A 368 9.18 20.95 -10.56
CA VAL A 368 9.24 22.27 -9.90
C VAL A 368 10.69 22.65 -9.57
N ALA A 369 11.49 21.72 -9.09
CA ALA A 369 12.91 21.95 -8.79
C ALA A 369 13.77 22.14 -10.05
N ALA A 370 13.40 21.48 -11.17
CA ALA A 370 14.07 21.61 -12.47
C ALA A 370 13.52 22.79 -13.32
N ALA A 371 12.38 23.38 -12.96
CA ALA A 371 11.94 24.61 -13.56
C ALA A 371 13.04 25.67 -13.34
N PRO A 372 13.43 26.46 -14.37
CA PRO A 372 14.36 27.56 -14.15
C PRO A 372 13.80 28.37 -12.98
N ALA A 373 14.65 28.56 -11.96
CA ALA A 373 14.26 29.27 -10.75
C ALA A 373 13.42 30.47 -11.16
N PRO A 374 12.22 30.66 -10.60
CA PRO A 374 11.39 31.83 -10.95
C PRO A 374 12.34 33.02 -10.93
N SER A 375 12.40 33.72 -12.05
CA SER A 375 13.32 34.82 -12.28
C SER A 375 13.48 35.61 -11.00
N ALA A 376 14.66 35.56 -10.42
CA ALA A 376 15.16 35.98 -9.13
C ALA A 376 14.07 36.37 -8.13
N PRO A 377 14.07 35.83 -6.88
CA PRO A 377 13.18 36.35 -5.83
C PRO A 377 13.24 37.86 -5.93
N ALA A 378 12.07 38.49 -5.86
CA ALA A 378 11.93 39.94 -5.98
C ALA A 378 13.15 40.55 -5.33
N VAL A 379 13.98 41.24 -6.12
CA VAL A 379 15.26 41.78 -5.68
C VAL A 379 14.98 42.38 -4.32
N VAL A 380 15.39 41.70 -3.24
CA VAL A 380 15.56 42.38 -1.96
C VAL A 380 16.54 43.46 -2.36
N GLU A 381 16.07 44.70 -2.48
CA GLU A 381 16.91 45.82 -2.85
C GLU A 381 18.07 45.80 -1.89
N THR A 382 19.18 45.21 -2.36
CA THR A 382 20.42 45.17 -1.59
C THR A 382 20.77 46.62 -1.32
N PRO A 383 20.84 47.07 -0.07
CA PRO A 383 21.09 48.49 0.21
C PRO A 383 22.30 48.89 -0.60
N PRO A 384 22.23 49.98 -1.39
CA PRO A 384 23.34 50.36 -2.25
C PRO A 384 24.59 50.59 -1.41
N VAL A 385 25.64 49.84 -1.70
CA VAL A 385 26.93 50.02 -1.00
C VAL A 385 27.43 51.44 -1.36
N ASP A 386 27.71 52.24 -0.34
CA ASP A 386 28.20 53.62 -0.51
C ASP A 386 29.30 53.67 -1.55
N PRO A 387 29.10 54.41 -2.67
CA PRO A 387 30.11 54.52 -3.73
C PRO A 387 31.39 55.16 -3.25
N GLY A 388 31.41 55.87 -2.13
CA GLY A 388 32.58 56.47 -1.51
C GLY A 388 33.49 55.47 -0.76
N LEU A 389 33.01 54.28 -0.46
CA LEU A 389 33.80 53.27 0.23
C LEU A 389 34.78 52.58 -0.77
N THR A 390 36.04 52.47 -0.38
CA THR A 390 37.09 51.82 -1.18
C THR A 390 38.03 51.03 -0.29
N GLY A 391 38.70 50.00 -0.87
CA GLY A 391 39.76 49.25 -0.18
C GLY A 391 39.29 48.64 1.15
N ASP A 392 40.08 48.86 2.23
CA ASP A 392 39.77 48.31 3.55
C ASP A 392 38.43 48.74 4.13
N ALA A 393 37.97 49.96 3.84
CA ALA A 393 36.67 50.47 4.33
C ALA A 393 35.48 49.64 3.77
N LEU A 394 35.61 49.10 2.54
CA LEU A 394 34.60 48.18 2.01
C LEU A 394 34.59 46.81 2.73
N LEU A 395 35.77 46.28 3.03
CA LEU A 395 35.89 45.01 3.78
C LEU A 395 35.43 45.18 5.23
N ASP A 396 35.78 46.33 5.84
CA ASP A 396 35.27 46.66 7.20
C ASP A 396 33.77 46.75 7.22
N HIS A 397 33.16 47.43 6.23
CA HIS A 397 31.72 47.50 6.07
C HIS A 397 31.08 46.12 5.86
N ALA A 398 31.67 45.26 5.04
CA ALA A 398 31.17 43.89 4.80
C ALA A 398 31.21 43.06 6.10
N GLU A 399 32.34 43.13 6.83
CA GLU A 399 32.49 42.43 8.11
C GLU A 399 31.51 42.96 9.17
N GLU A 400 31.25 44.25 9.20
CA GLU A 400 30.22 44.85 10.06
C GLU A 400 28.81 44.38 9.74
N ARG A 401 28.42 44.36 8.44
CA ARG A 401 27.12 43.84 8.01
C ARG A 401 26.95 42.36 8.39
N TRP A 402 27.98 41.54 8.18
CA TRP A 402 27.97 40.13 8.62
C TRP A 402 27.80 39.99 10.13
N ARG A 403 28.49 40.83 10.90
CA ARG A 403 28.40 40.86 12.37
C ARG A 403 26.99 41.08 12.89
N VAL A 404 26.26 41.97 12.24
CA VAL A 404 24.84 42.27 12.58
C VAL A 404 23.83 41.37 11.84
N ARG A 405 24.29 40.26 11.32
CA ARG A 405 23.46 39.23 10.62
C ARG A 405 22.80 39.72 9.32
N ASP A 406 23.29 40.83 8.73
CA ASP A 406 22.90 41.24 7.38
C ASP A 406 23.81 40.56 6.32
N ALA A 407 23.54 39.29 6.05
CA ALA A 407 24.31 38.50 5.08
C ALA A 407 24.18 39.05 3.65
N ALA A 408 23.05 39.65 3.28
CA ALA A 408 22.85 40.25 1.97
C ALA A 408 23.70 41.53 1.78
N GLY A 409 23.72 42.40 2.76
CA GLY A 409 24.56 43.59 2.76
C GLY A 409 26.06 43.26 2.79
N ALA A 410 26.45 42.24 3.54
CA ALA A 410 27.83 41.73 3.56
C ALA A 410 28.28 41.20 2.18
N ARG A 411 27.48 40.35 1.52
CA ARG A 411 27.76 39.85 0.16
C ARG A 411 27.87 40.96 -0.84
N ALA A 412 26.97 41.95 -0.80
CA ALA A 412 27.02 43.13 -1.68
C ALA A 412 28.30 43.95 -1.49
N ALA A 413 28.76 44.13 -0.24
CA ALA A 413 29.99 44.87 0.04
C ALA A 413 31.24 44.08 -0.41
N TRP A 414 31.30 42.75 -0.24
CA TRP A 414 32.38 41.91 -0.78
C TRP A 414 32.38 41.91 -2.32
N ALA A 415 31.23 41.84 -2.96
CA ALA A 415 31.15 41.95 -4.43
C ALA A 415 31.61 43.33 -4.91
N ALA A 416 31.20 44.41 -4.23
CA ALA A 416 31.65 45.74 -4.55
C ALA A 416 33.18 45.91 -4.33
N PHE A 417 33.77 45.24 -3.35
CA PHE A 417 35.20 45.20 -3.17
C PHE A 417 35.91 44.50 -4.33
N ALA A 418 35.42 43.32 -4.72
CA ALA A 418 35.99 42.55 -5.82
C ALA A 418 35.94 43.32 -7.15
N ASP A 419 34.85 44.07 -7.40
CA ASP A 419 34.68 44.90 -8.60
C ASP A 419 35.59 46.16 -8.59
N ARG A 420 35.75 46.83 -7.44
CA ARG A 420 36.47 48.08 -7.33
C ARG A 420 38.00 47.92 -7.09
N VAL A 421 38.46 46.74 -6.60
CA VAL A 421 39.86 46.48 -6.29
C VAL A 421 40.32 45.23 -7.06
N PRO A 422 40.95 45.41 -8.26
CA PRO A 422 41.48 44.31 -9.05
C PRO A 422 42.49 43.47 -8.25
N ASP A 423 42.61 42.18 -8.54
CA ASP A 423 43.48 41.23 -7.84
C ASP A 423 44.93 41.71 -7.72
N ALA A 424 45.48 42.27 -8.80
CA ALA A 424 46.83 42.79 -8.83
C ALA A 424 47.08 44.04 -7.95
N ALA A 425 45.99 44.71 -7.50
CA ALA A 425 46.07 45.90 -6.63
C ALA A 425 45.76 45.57 -5.16
N ARG A 426 45.39 44.33 -4.84
CA ARG A 426 45.07 43.91 -3.46
C ARG A 426 46.31 43.80 -2.59
N THR A 427 46.23 44.31 -1.38
CA THR A 427 47.25 44.02 -0.38
C THR A 427 47.14 42.57 0.10
N PRO A 428 48.24 41.97 0.63
CA PRO A 428 48.15 40.62 1.21
C PRO A 428 47.07 40.49 2.27
N SER A 429 46.87 41.50 3.10
CA SER A 429 45.79 41.53 4.12
C SER A 429 44.37 41.48 3.50
N GLN A 430 44.16 42.24 2.43
CA GLN A 430 42.88 42.24 1.68
C GLN A 430 42.61 40.89 1.01
N ALA A 431 43.66 40.27 0.45
CA ALA A 431 43.53 38.92 -0.14
C ALA A 431 43.16 37.88 0.92
N ALA A 432 43.81 37.89 2.08
CA ALA A 432 43.51 37.00 3.19
C ALA A 432 42.08 37.19 3.76
N ARG A 433 41.60 38.44 3.83
CA ARG A 433 40.20 38.76 4.26
C ARG A 433 39.16 38.26 3.26
N LEU A 434 39.49 38.27 1.96
CA LEU A 434 38.59 37.71 0.93
C LEU A 434 38.50 36.19 1.00
N LEU A 435 39.60 35.50 1.29
CA LEU A 435 39.59 34.06 1.51
C LEU A 435 38.67 33.70 2.73
N ASP A 436 38.79 34.49 3.80
CA ASP A 436 37.94 34.32 4.98
C ASP A 436 36.46 34.56 4.63
N ALA A 437 36.17 35.59 3.82
CA ALA A 437 34.84 35.91 3.32
C ALA A 437 34.28 34.83 2.37
N HIS A 438 35.16 34.30 1.51
CA HIS A 438 34.79 33.21 0.58
C HIS A 438 34.30 31.97 1.33
N GLY A 439 35.05 31.54 2.35
CA GLY A 439 34.61 30.44 3.20
C GLY A 439 33.24 30.68 3.84
N LEU A 440 32.93 31.92 4.32
CA LEU A 440 31.62 32.25 4.86
C LEU A 440 30.48 32.19 3.84
N GLN A 441 30.78 32.41 2.55
CA GLN A 441 29.79 32.40 1.49
C GLN A 441 29.43 31.01 0.98
N ILE A 442 30.37 30.08 1.07
CA ILE A 442 30.24 28.73 0.49
C ILE A 442 30.04 27.62 1.52
N VAL A 443 30.15 27.90 2.83
CA VAL A 443 30.17 26.89 3.89
C VAL A 443 28.95 25.97 3.90
N ASP A 444 27.78 26.49 3.52
CA ASP A 444 26.54 25.73 3.47
C ASP A 444 26.42 24.87 2.19
N GLU A 445 27.12 25.27 1.09
CA GLU A 445 27.07 24.58 -0.19
C GLU A 445 28.22 23.57 -0.36
N ASP A 446 29.42 23.95 0.05
CA ASP A 446 30.63 23.13 -0.01
C ASP A 446 31.48 23.32 1.26
N PRO A 447 31.15 22.59 2.33
CA PRO A 447 31.91 22.68 3.58
C PRO A 447 33.40 22.38 3.45
N GLN A 448 33.78 21.48 2.55
CA GLN A 448 35.19 21.12 2.36
C GLN A 448 35.96 22.27 1.69
N ALA A 449 35.41 22.88 0.67
CA ALA A 449 36.01 24.06 0.02
C ALA A 449 36.09 25.24 1.00
N ALA A 450 35.09 25.44 1.88
CA ALA A 450 35.14 26.44 2.93
C ALA A 450 36.26 26.20 3.93
N LEU A 451 36.47 24.93 4.34
CA LEU A 451 37.57 24.54 5.23
C LEU A 451 38.93 24.87 4.61
N ASP A 452 39.11 24.57 3.33
CA ASP A 452 40.36 24.85 2.60
C ASP A 452 40.57 26.35 2.46
N ALA A 453 39.54 27.13 2.14
CA ALA A 453 39.65 28.61 2.07
C ALA A 453 40.03 29.22 3.45
N TRP A 454 39.48 28.70 4.54
CA TRP A 454 39.86 29.19 5.89
C TRP A 454 41.24 28.72 6.32
N ARG A 455 41.75 27.57 5.88
CA ARG A 455 43.15 27.16 6.10
C ARG A 455 44.13 28.06 5.33
N GLU A 456 43.81 28.41 4.08
CA GLU A 456 44.61 29.38 3.32
C GLU A 456 44.56 30.79 3.94
N SER A 457 43.39 31.23 4.38
CA SER A 457 43.21 32.50 5.10
C SER A 457 44.02 32.53 6.41
N LEU A 458 43.99 31.40 7.16
CA LEU A 458 44.79 31.24 8.40
C LEU A 458 46.28 31.41 8.13
N ALA A 459 46.83 30.73 7.12
CA ALA A 459 48.25 30.85 6.75
C ALA A 459 48.60 32.28 6.33
N ALA A 460 47.78 32.90 5.53
CA ALA A 460 47.99 34.27 5.09
C ALA A 460 47.95 35.30 6.24
N HIS A 461 47.06 35.15 7.20
CA HIS A 461 47.02 36.03 8.41
C HIS A 461 48.18 35.77 9.36
N ALA A 462 48.68 34.53 9.43
CA ALA A 462 49.86 34.21 10.24
C ALA A 462 51.10 34.85 9.64
N ASP A 463 51.30 34.88 8.32
CA ASP A 463 52.41 35.54 7.63
C ASP A 463 52.37 37.08 7.80
N LEU A 464 51.23 37.62 8.17
CA LEU A 464 51.00 39.07 8.40
C LEU A 464 51.09 39.46 9.91
N ASP A 465 51.41 38.52 10.80
CA ASP A 465 51.39 38.71 12.24
C ASP A 465 50.04 39.25 12.78
N ASP A 466 48.90 38.93 12.11
CA ASP A 466 47.58 39.37 12.53
C ASP A 466 46.95 38.34 13.48
N ASP A 467 47.39 38.37 14.72
CA ASP A 467 46.96 37.47 15.79
C ASP A 467 45.43 37.40 15.97
N TYR A 468 44.70 38.49 15.78
CA TYR A 468 43.24 38.51 15.93
C TYR A 468 42.58 37.69 14.82
N ARG A 469 43.00 37.91 13.59
CA ARG A 469 42.43 37.18 12.43
C ARG A 469 42.86 35.71 12.39
N VAL A 470 44.08 35.40 12.84
CA VAL A 470 44.53 34.01 13.05
C VAL A 470 43.58 33.30 14.02
N ARG A 471 43.22 33.93 15.16
CA ARG A 471 42.24 33.33 16.10
C ARG A 471 40.85 33.16 15.47
N ARG A 472 40.38 34.11 14.66
CA ARG A 472 39.10 34.02 13.96
C ARG A 472 39.09 32.82 12.99
N SER A 473 40.12 32.67 12.15
CA SER A 473 40.21 31.57 11.21
C SER A 473 40.29 30.23 11.93
N ARG A 474 41.07 30.10 13.01
CA ARG A 474 41.11 28.90 13.83
C ARG A 474 39.77 28.56 14.48
N ALA A 475 39.04 29.56 14.96
CA ALA A 475 37.72 29.38 15.55
C ALA A 475 36.72 28.83 14.51
N ARG A 476 36.71 29.36 13.28
CA ARG A 476 35.85 28.90 12.18
C ARG A 476 36.22 27.49 11.72
N ILE A 477 37.50 27.21 11.53
CA ILE A 477 37.99 25.86 11.22
C ILE A 477 37.55 24.87 12.28
N GLY A 478 37.75 25.20 13.55
CA GLY A 478 37.36 24.33 14.66
C GLY A 478 35.86 24.07 14.73
N MET A 479 35.04 25.11 14.49
CA MET A 479 33.57 24.96 14.43
C MET A 479 33.14 24.06 13.26
N LEU A 480 33.71 24.25 12.06
CA LEU A 480 33.35 23.46 10.89
C LEU A 480 33.81 22.00 11.05
N LEU A 481 34.99 21.73 11.60
CA LEU A 481 35.41 20.36 11.92
C LEU A 481 34.47 19.67 12.89
N CYS A 482 33.97 20.35 13.94
CA CYS A 482 32.94 19.80 14.80
C CYS A 482 31.63 19.46 14.05
N GLN A 483 31.20 20.30 13.10
CA GLN A 483 30.03 20.05 12.26
C GLN A 483 30.21 18.87 11.32
N LEU A 484 31.43 18.65 10.83
CA LEU A 484 31.81 17.53 9.96
C LEU A 484 32.02 16.21 10.74
N GLY A 485 31.86 16.22 12.08
CA GLY A 485 32.03 15.04 12.92
C GLY A 485 33.47 14.85 13.47
N GLU A 486 34.43 15.67 13.03
CA GLU A 486 35.85 15.66 13.50
C GLU A 486 35.96 16.45 14.81
N VAL A 487 35.22 16.04 15.84
CA VAL A 487 35.02 16.81 17.06
C VAL A 487 36.31 17.05 17.84
N ASP A 488 37.16 16.02 18.01
CA ASP A 488 38.41 16.14 18.75
C ASP A 488 39.38 17.14 18.11
N GLU A 489 39.54 17.10 16.79
CA GLU A 489 40.37 18.05 16.02
C GLU A 489 39.77 19.45 16.05
N GLY A 490 38.43 19.55 15.91
CA GLY A 490 37.70 20.79 15.98
C GLY A 490 37.89 21.51 17.30
N VAL A 491 37.75 20.79 18.43
CA VAL A 491 37.97 21.33 19.76
C VAL A 491 39.44 21.74 19.96
N ALA A 492 40.38 20.88 19.58
CA ALA A 492 41.80 21.20 19.69
C ALA A 492 42.21 22.47 18.92
N THR A 493 41.57 22.70 17.78
CA THR A 493 41.87 23.84 16.90
C THR A 493 41.16 25.11 17.35
N GLY A 494 39.89 25.05 17.80
CA GLY A 494 39.01 26.21 17.93
C GLY A 494 38.67 26.64 19.36
N GLU A 495 38.76 25.77 20.38
CA GLU A 495 38.25 26.11 21.72
C GLU A 495 38.99 27.25 22.39
N GLU A 496 40.32 27.23 22.42
CA GLU A 496 41.14 28.28 23.01
C GLU A 496 40.96 29.60 22.24
N PRO A 497 41.05 29.65 20.90
CA PRO A 497 40.69 30.82 20.15
C PRO A 497 39.31 31.38 20.45
N LEU A 498 38.28 30.56 20.53
CA LEU A 498 36.93 30.99 20.88
C LEU A 498 36.84 31.58 22.26
N ARG A 499 37.49 30.99 23.25
CA ARG A 499 37.55 31.53 24.62
C ARG A 499 38.15 32.93 24.68
N ARG A 500 39.20 33.21 23.91
CA ARG A 500 39.79 34.54 23.80
C ARG A 500 38.88 35.51 23.07
N LEU A 501 38.37 35.12 21.90
CA LEU A 501 37.46 35.97 21.13
C LEU A 501 36.20 36.36 21.88
N PHE A 502 35.70 35.51 22.79
CA PHE A 502 34.59 35.81 23.67
C PHE A 502 34.88 36.96 24.65
N THR A 503 36.12 37.32 24.87
CA THR A 503 36.52 38.43 25.75
C THR A 503 36.89 39.69 24.98
N GLU A 504 37.01 39.67 23.65
CA GLU A 504 37.52 40.72 22.81
C GLU A 504 36.41 41.33 21.93
N GLY A 505 36.38 42.63 21.78
CA GLY A 505 35.47 43.36 20.87
C GLY A 505 34.27 43.93 21.58
N ASP A 506 33.32 44.37 20.76
CA ASP A 506 32.01 44.96 21.15
C ASP A 506 31.05 43.85 21.64
N PRO A 507 29.94 44.22 22.30
CA PRO A 507 29.01 43.24 22.85
C PRO A 507 28.44 42.24 21.81
N ALA A 508 28.15 42.66 20.59
CA ALA A 508 27.60 41.76 19.54
C ALA A 508 28.64 40.71 19.07
N THR A 509 29.88 41.20 18.83
CA THR A 509 31.01 40.32 18.48
C THR A 509 31.27 39.27 19.55
N ARG A 510 31.33 39.68 20.82
CA ARG A 510 31.54 38.80 21.95
C ARG A 510 30.40 37.83 22.15
N ALA A 511 29.15 38.27 22.03
CA ALA A 511 27.98 37.37 22.11
C ALA A 511 28.01 36.30 21.01
N GLY A 512 28.30 36.64 19.77
CA GLY A 512 28.41 35.66 18.67
C GLY A 512 29.52 34.62 18.93
N TRP A 513 30.71 35.03 19.41
CA TRP A 513 31.78 34.07 19.75
C TRP A 513 31.43 33.23 20.99
N GLY A 514 30.68 33.77 21.95
CA GLY A 514 30.14 33.00 23.07
C GLY A 514 29.16 31.91 22.64
N ILE A 515 28.26 32.24 21.73
CA ILE A 515 27.34 31.27 21.12
C ILE A 515 28.13 30.16 20.39
N SER A 516 29.14 30.55 19.59
CA SER A 516 30.02 29.61 18.91
C SER A 516 30.78 28.68 19.87
N LEU A 517 31.29 29.22 20.97
CA LEU A 517 31.98 28.44 22.01
C LEU A 517 31.01 27.45 22.69
N ALA A 518 29.81 27.87 23.01
CA ALA A 518 28.78 27.00 23.58
C ALA A 518 28.37 25.87 22.61
N ALA A 519 28.23 26.20 21.33
CA ALA A 519 27.93 25.19 20.29
C ALA A 519 29.06 24.14 20.20
N MET A 520 30.31 24.55 20.23
CA MET A 520 31.47 23.63 20.24
C MET A 520 31.48 22.76 21.49
N GLN A 521 31.20 23.31 22.66
CA GLN A 521 31.15 22.57 23.93
C GLN A 521 29.99 21.54 23.90
N LEU A 522 28.85 21.90 23.32
CA LEU A 522 27.75 20.97 23.12
C LEU A 522 28.16 19.81 22.20
N ALA A 523 28.79 20.11 21.07
CA ALA A 523 29.30 19.11 20.15
C ALA A 523 30.35 18.18 20.82
N ALA A 524 31.11 18.72 21.73
CA ALA A 524 32.08 17.95 22.53
C ALA A 524 31.43 17.14 23.69
N GLY A 525 30.11 17.05 23.78
CA GLY A 525 29.42 16.34 24.85
C GLY A 525 29.50 17.01 26.24
N ARG A 526 29.70 18.35 26.26
CA ARG A 526 29.84 19.16 27.51
C ARG A 526 28.70 20.17 27.64
N PRO A 527 27.41 19.73 27.71
CA PRO A 527 26.27 20.66 27.71
C PRO A 527 26.19 21.58 28.94
N ALA A 528 26.71 21.14 30.07
CA ALA A 528 26.75 21.97 31.29
C ALA A 528 27.69 23.19 31.13
N GLU A 529 28.86 23.00 30.51
CA GLU A 529 29.78 24.10 30.19
C GLU A 529 29.19 25.03 29.15
N ALA A 530 28.52 24.48 28.14
CA ALA A 530 27.82 25.25 27.11
C ALA A 530 26.77 26.18 27.74
N LEU A 531 25.97 25.67 28.68
CA LEU A 531 24.95 26.48 29.36
C LEU A 531 25.60 27.61 30.18
N ASP A 532 26.73 27.37 30.86
CA ASP A 532 27.45 28.42 31.61
C ASP A 532 27.96 29.53 30.67
N VAL A 533 28.48 29.16 29.52
CA VAL A 533 28.89 30.12 28.47
C VAL A 533 27.72 30.94 27.96
N LEU A 534 26.55 30.31 27.69
CA LEU A 534 25.34 31.02 27.22
C LEU A 534 24.82 31.99 28.29
N ASN A 535 24.81 31.62 29.55
CA ASN A 535 24.43 32.51 30.66
C ASN A 535 25.36 33.73 30.77
N ARG A 536 26.64 33.57 30.50
CA ARG A 536 27.59 34.69 30.43
C ARG A 536 27.48 35.55 29.19
N ALA A 537 26.98 34.95 28.08
CA ALA A 537 26.74 35.65 26.82
C ALA A 537 25.44 36.51 26.84
N GLU A 538 24.45 36.11 27.65
CA GLU A 538 23.12 36.75 27.70
C GLU A 538 23.14 38.26 27.91
N PRO A 539 23.85 38.83 28.88
CA PRO A 539 23.94 40.27 29.05
C PRO A 539 24.58 40.98 27.86
N LEU A 540 25.48 40.28 27.12
CA LEU A 540 26.10 40.82 25.91
C LEU A 540 25.13 40.88 24.75
N VAL A 541 24.23 39.87 24.65
CA VAL A 541 23.14 39.85 23.66
C VAL A 541 22.19 41.06 23.87
N GLU A 542 21.80 41.29 25.11
CA GLU A 542 20.95 42.45 25.46
C GLU A 542 21.64 43.78 25.11
N LEU A 543 22.93 43.91 25.39
CA LEU A 543 23.73 45.09 25.07
C LEU A 543 24.05 45.27 23.57
N SER A 544 23.94 44.19 22.79
CA SER A 544 24.26 44.21 21.35
C SER A 544 23.32 45.05 20.53
N GLY A 545 22.03 45.11 20.95
CA GLY A 545 20.96 45.71 20.17
C GLY A 545 20.63 44.96 18.87
N THR A 546 21.07 43.71 18.74
CA THR A 546 20.88 42.84 17.55
C THR A 546 19.95 41.69 17.96
N PRO A 547 18.62 41.78 17.74
CA PRO A 547 17.65 40.75 18.15
C PRO A 547 17.91 39.37 17.56
N GLU A 548 18.51 39.28 16.35
CA GLU A 548 18.83 38.06 15.62
C GLU A 548 19.85 37.21 16.42
N ILE A 549 20.82 37.83 17.06
CA ILE A 549 21.78 37.10 17.95
C ILE A 549 21.04 36.47 19.13
N GLY A 550 19.98 37.17 19.63
CA GLY A 550 19.11 36.64 20.68
C GLY A 550 18.35 35.38 20.23
N VAL A 551 17.90 35.34 18.98
CA VAL A 551 17.24 34.15 18.39
C VAL A 551 18.22 32.97 18.35
N GLU A 552 19.42 33.17 17.81
CA GLU A 552 20.47 32.14 17.77
C GLU A 552 20.78 31.58 19.17
N MET A 553 20.96 32.49 20.13
CA MET A 553 21.23 32.08 21.52
C MET A 553 20.12 31.25 22.13
N ARG A 554 18.84 31.64 21.94
CA ARG A 554 17.68 30.90 22.45
C ARG A 554 17.56 29.52 21.83
N LEU A 555 17.76 29.37 20.51
CA LEU A 555 17.75 28.07 19.84
C LEU A 555 18.86 27.15 20.38
N LEU A 556 20.07 27.67 20.56
CA LEU A 556 21.16 26.89 21.12
C LEU A 556 20.92 26.56 22.59
N ARG A 557 20.41 27.52 23.37
CA ARG A 557 20.08 27.31 24.79
C ARG A 557 19.04 26.22 24.96
N ALA A 558 17.98 26.23 24.14
CA ALA A 558 16.96 25.19 24.15
C ALA A 558 17.58 23.80 23.83
N THR A 559 18.48 23.77 22.83
CA THR A 559 19.17 22.52 22.49
C THR A 559 20.06 21.99 23.64
N VAL A 560 20.79 22.89 24.29
CA VAL A 560 21.65 22.57 25.47
C VAL A 560 20.80 22.11 26.66
N LEU A 561 19.67 22.78 26.91
CA LEU A 561 18.77 22.41 28.02
C LEU A 561 18.13 21.02 27.77
N LEU A 562 17.77 20.71 26.54
CA LEU A 562 17.28 19.36 26.16
C LEU A 562 18.38 18.29 26.35
N ALA A 563 19.64 18.61 26.01
CA ALA A 563 20.75 17.71 26.25
C ALA A 563 21.04 17.49 27.73
N LEU A 564 20.57 18.38 28.63
CA LEU A 564 20.66 18.30 30.10
C LEU A 564 19.39 17.71 30.73
N ASP A 565 18.43 17.21 29.92
CA ASP A 565 17.14 16.72 30.40
C ASP A 565 16.30 17.76 31.15
N ARG A 566 16.46 19.06 30.77
CA ARG A 566 15.78 20.22 31.38
C ARG A 566 14.71 20.76 30.42
N ALA A 567 13.77 19.89 30.04
CA ALA A 567 12.72 20.18 29.05
C ALA A 567 11.82 21.35 29.44
N ASP A 568 11.52 21.52 30.75
CA ASP A 568 10.68 22.62 31.25
C ASP A 568 11.30 24.01 31.05
N GLU A 569 12.62 24.10 30.99
CA GLU A 569 13.32 25.34 30.72
C GLU A 569 13.57 25.56 29.21
N ALA A 570 13.62 24.48 28.43
CA ALA A 570 13.80 24.56 26.98
C ALA A 570 12.54 25.09 26.26
N GLU A 571 11.34 24.71 26.73
CA GLU A 571 10.08 25.09 26.10
C GLU A 571 9.88 26.61 25.98
N PRO A 572 10.03 27.43 27.06
CA PRO A 572 9.87 28.87 26.94
C PRO A 572 10.86 29.53 25.98
N GLU A 573 12.06 28.98 25.83
CA GLU A 573 13.04 29.47 24.85
C GLU A 573 12.56 29.23 23.40
N LEU A 574 12.06 28.02 23.12
CA LEU A 574 11.51 27.70 21.79
C LEU A 574 10.28 28.54 21.45
N ARG A 575 9.35 28.70 22.39
CA ARG A 575 8.16 29.56 22.21
C ARG A 575 8.52 31.02 22.01
N ALA A 576 9.55 31.51 22.67
CA ALA A 576 10.03 32.88 22.48
C ALA A 576 10.61 33.10 21.06
N VAL A 577 11.26 32.09 20.48
CA VAL A 577 11.71 32.15 19.09
C VAL A 577 10.52 32.19 18.13
N GLN A 578 9.49 31.38 18.36
CA GLN A 578 8.29 31.41 17.51
C GLN A 578 7.55 32.77 17.56
N ALA A 579 7.57 33.45 18.69
CA ALA A 579 6.84 34.70 18.92
C ALA A 579 7.59 35.94 18.46
N THR A 580 8.89 35.89 18.18
CA THR A 580 9.67 37.09 17.81
C THR A 580 9.69 37.32 16.29
N GLU A 581 9.54 38.62 15.92
CA GLU A 581 9.66 39.05 14.52
C GLU A 581 11.12 38.99 14.01
N ALA A 582 12.09 38.94 14.90
CA ALA A 582 13.52 38.80 14.55
C ALA A 582 13.92 37.41 14.03
N ALA A 583 13.11 36.40 14.30
CA ALA A 583 13.32 35.06 13.76
C ALA A 583 12.77 34.96 12.33
N ASP A 584 13.55 34.41 11.42
CA ASP A 584 13.07 34.07 10.09
C ASP A 584 12.17 32.81 10.12
N ASP A 585 11.55 32.46 8.99
CA ASP A 585 10.64 31.33 8.90
C ASP A 585 11.36 30.00 9.19
N MET A 586 12.61 29.83 8.77
CA MET A 586 13.42 28.64 9.02
C MET A 586 13.72 28.49 10.53
N GLN A 587 14.08 29.57 11.21
CA GLN A 587 14.35 29.56 12.66
C GLN A 587 13.07 29.28 13.47
N ARG A 588 11.93 29.89 13.09
CA ARG A 588 10.63 29.60 13.70
C ARG A 588 10.22 28.16 13.47
N GLY A 589 10.39 27.66 12.24
CA GLY A 589 10.08 26.28 11.91
C GLY A 589 10.96 25.26 12.61
N TYR A 590 12.26 25.56 12.76
CA TYR A 590 13.17 24.73 13.57
C TYR A 590 12.75 24.72 15.06
N ALA A 591 12.38 25.87 15.61
CA ALA A 591 11.86 25.94 16.99
C ALA A 591 10.57 25.12 17.13
N ALA A 592 9.66 25.21 16.16
CA ALA A 592 8.42 24.43 16.13
C ALA A 592 8.71 22.92 16.07
N PHE A 593 9.65 22.51 15.22
CA PHE A 593 10.07 21.11 15.12
C PHE A 593 10.59 20.55 16.44
N ARG A 594 11.48 21.30 17.12
CA ARG A 594 12.02 20.91 18.41
C ARG A 594 10.94 20.89 19.51
N LEU A 595 10.01 21.83 19.45
CA LEU A 595 8.87 21.88 20.36
C LEU A 595 7.95 20.66 20.18
N GLY A 596 7.71 20.24 18.95
CA GLY A 596 6.95 19.02 18.66
C GLY A 596 7.56 17.77 19.32
N GLY A 597 8.88 17.60 19.22
CA GLY A 597 9.58 16.50 19.91
C GLY A 597 9.48 16.58 21.44
N LEU A 598 9.57 17.78 22.01
CA LEU A 598 9.44 18.01 23.45
C LEU A 598 8.03 17.69 23.95
N LEU A 599 6.99 18.17 23.27
CA LEU A 599 5.59 17.92 23.61
C LEU A 599 5.25 16.42 23.51
N LEU A 600 5.78 15.75 22.48
CA LEU A 600 5.64 14.30 22.35
C LEU A 600 6.26 13.55 23.53
N HIS A 601 7.43 13.98 24.01
CA HIS A 601 8.07 13.36 25.18
C HIS A 601 7.23 13.52 26.47
N ARG A 602 6.37 14.54 26.52
CA ARG A 602 5.42 14.79 27.62
C ARG A 602 4.05 14.17 27.40
N ASP A 603 3.91 13.34 26.38
CA ASP A 603 2.62 12.73 25.99
C ASP A 603 1.53 13.73 25.57
N ASP A 604 1.94 14.96 25.25
CA ASP A 604 1.06 15.98 24.65
C ASP A 604 1.02 15.80 23.13
N ILE A 605 0.22 14.81 22.69
CA ILE A 605 0.14 14.41 21.29
C ILE A 605 -0.45 15.52 20.42
N GLU A 606 -1.52 16.19 20.88
CA GLU A 606 -2.16 17.25 20.08
C GLU A 606 -1.25 18.47 19.94
N GLY A 607 -0.59 18.88 21.01
CA GLY A 607 0.41 19.95 20.94
C GLY A 607 1.59 19.60 20.01
N ALA A 608 2.03 18.34 20.00
CA ALA A 608 3.08 17.88 19.09
C ALA A 608 2.63 17.90 17.63
N VAL A 609 1.40 17.46 17.33
CA VAL A 609 0.81 17.50 15.97
C VAL A 609 0.77 18.94 15.45
N ASP A 610 0.33 19.90 16.26
CA ASP A 610 0.26 21.31 15.89
C ASP A 610 1.66 21.91 15.67
N ALA A 611 2.61 21.62 16.55
CA ALA A 611 3.98 22.11 16.42
C ALA A 611 4.69 21.56 15.16
N TYR A 612 4.48 20.28 14.82
CA TYR A 612 5.00 19.73 13.56
C TYR A 612 4.29 20.29 12.33
N ALA A 613 3.00 20.66 12.43
CA ALA A 613 2.30 21.35 11.34
C ALA A 613 2.92 22.73 11.07
N ASP A 614 3.20 23.50 12.13
CA ASP A 614 3.87 24.80 12.02
C ASP A 614 5.27 24.65 11.40
N ALA A 615 6.03 23.65 11.86
CA ALA A 615 7.36 23.34 11.31
C ALA A 615 7.29 23.04 9.80
N ALA A 616 6.34 22.19 9.38
CA ALA A 616 6.16 21.81 7.98
C ALA A 616 5.72 23.00 7.09
N ALA A 617 4.98 23.96 7.66
CA ALA A 617 4.52 25.15 6.94
C ALA A 617 5.60 26.23 6.79
N LEU A 618 6.48 26.34 7.79
CA LEU A 618 7.50 27.39 7.86
C LEU A 618 8.84 26.99 7.23
N THR A 619 9.06 25.69 6.99
CA THR A 619 10.32 25.18 6.44
C THR A 619 10.13 24.55 5.07
N SER A 620 11.23 24.20 4.44
CA SER A 620 11.27 23.50 3.16
C SER A 620 12.36 22.42 3.19
N GLY A 621 12.39 21.58 2.20
CA GLY A 621 13.41 20.57 2.08
C GLY A 621 13.33 19.47 3.14
N PRO A 622 14.47 18.89 3.54
CA PRO A 622 14.51 17.76 4.47
C PRO A 622 13.78 18.00 5.79
N MET A 623 13.85 19.22 6.34
CA MET A 623 13.20 19.55 7.61
C MET A 623 11.67 19.54 7.48
N ALA A 624 11.12 20.04 6.38
CA ALA A 624 9.70 19.95 6.12
C ALA A 624 9.23 18.50 5.96
N ALA A 625 10.04 17.67 5.29
CA ALA A 625 9.77 16.24 5.14
C ALA A 625 9.76 15.52 6.49
N GLU A 626 10.74 15.79 7.35
CA GLU A 626 10.80 15.25 8.72
C GLU A 626 9.60 15.69 9.56
N ALA A 627 9.24 16.97 9.51
CA ALA A 627 8.09 17.51 10.24
C ALA A 627 6.79 16.82 9.80
N ARG A 628 6.57 16.68 8.49
CA ARG A 628 5.41 15.94 7.93
C ARG A 628 5.43 14.47 8.32
N PHE A 629 6.59 13.84 8.29
CA PHE A 629 6.74 12.43 8.70
C PHE A 629 6.34 12.25 10.18
N HIS A 630 6.86 13.08 11.08
CA HIS A 630 6.52 12.98 12.50
C HIS A 630 5.06 13.27 12.77
N ARG A 631 4.48 14.31 12.15
CA ARG A 631 3.06 14.62 12.26
C ARG A 631 2.22 13.48 11.73
N GLY A 632 2.52 13.00 10.53
CA GLY A 632 1.81 11.89 9.89
C GLY A 632 1.84 10.62 10.73
N ARG A 633 2.99 10.28 11.32
CA ARG A 633 3.15 9.12 12.20
C ARG A 633 2.25 9.21 13.44
N LEU A 634 2.14 10.38 14.07
CA LEU A 634 1.28 10.58 15.24
C LEU A 634 -0.21 10.42 14.89
N LEU A 635 -0.61 10.88 13.71
CA LEU A 635 -1.99 10.81 13.25
C LEU A 635 -2.37 9.43 12.71
N ALA A 636 -1.41 8.67 12.13
CA ALA A 636 -1.67 7.42 11.40
C ALA A 636 -2.32 6.32 12.26
N ALA A 637 -1.94 6.22 13.53
CA ALA A 637 -2.43 5.18 14.43
C ALA A 637 -3.81 5.48 15.07
N GLY A 638 -4.34 6.70 14.91
CA GLY A 638 -5.53 7.17 15.59
C GLY A 638 -6.75 7.34 14.68
N PRO A 639 -7.84 7.87 15.22
CA PRO A 639 -9.07 8.13 14.46
C PRO A 639 -8.89 9.21 13.39
N ARG A 640 -7.80 9.97 13.43
CA ARG A 640 -7.42 11.00 12.45
C ARG A 640 -6.50 10.48 11.36
N ALA A 641 -6.43 9.16 11.14
CA ALA A 641 -5.53 8.54 10.16
C ALA A 641 -5.67 9.10 8.73
N ALA A 642 -6.87 9.49 8.33
CA ALA A 642 -7.09 10.11 7.02
C ALA A 642 -6.34 11.46 6.85
N GLU A 643 -6.10 12.20 7.93
CA GLU A 643 -5.34 13.45 7.92
C GLU A 643 -3.83 13.22 7.79
N ALA A 644 -3.34 12.03 8.18
CA ALA A 644 -1.93 11.64 8.04
C ALA A 644 -1.52 11.43 6.57
N VAL A 645 -2.45 11.00 5.72
CA VAL A 645 -2.15 10.57 4.34
C VAL A 645 -1.44 11.65 3.54
N PRO A 646 -1.95 12.90 3.41
CA PRO A 646 -1.29 13.92 2.62
C PRO A 646 0.12 14.25 3.13
N ASP A 647 0.33 14.30 4.44
CA ASP A 647 1.65 14.58 5.01
C ASP A 647 2.65 13.48 4.69
N LEU A 648 2.24 12.22 4.84
CA LEU A 648 3.13 11.08 4.60
C LEU A 648 3.43 10.89 3.10
N VAL A 649 2.45 11.15 2.23
CA VAL A 649 2.69 11.17 0.77
C VAL A 649 3.73 12.22 0.40
N GLU A 650 3.60 13.43 0.95
CA GLU A 650 4.57 14.51 0.72
C GLU A 650 5.94 14.19 1.32
N ALA A 651 6.00 13.62 2.53
CA ALA A 651 7.26 13.22 3.15
C ALA A 651 8.00 12.16 2.31
N VAL A 652 7.31 11.11 1.85
CA VAL A 652 7.91 10.10 0.95
C VAL A 652 8.43 10.74 -0.33
N ALA A 653 7.64 11.65 -0.94
CA ALA A 653 8.03 12.31 -2.17
C ALA A 653 9.26 13.20 -1.98
N GLU A 654 9.30 13.99 -0.91
CA GLU A 654 10.42 14.88 -0.58
C GLU A 654 11.70 14.08 -0.30
N PHE A 655 11.65 13.09 0.59
CA PHE A 655 12.80 12.21 0.87
C PHE A 655 13.34 11.53 -0.40
N THR A 656 12.45 11.10 -1.29
CA THR A 656 12.84 10.48 -2.56
C THR A 656 13.54 11.49 -3.48
N VAL A 657 13.08 12.73 -3.55
CA VAL A 657 13.69 13.79 -4.37
C VAL A 657 15.07 14.15 -3.86
N TYR A 658 15.28 14.15 -2.54
CA TYR A 658 16.58 14.43 -1.93
C TYR A 658 17.54 13.23 -1.95
N GLY A 659 17.13 12.10 -2.55
CA GLY A 659 17.98 10.91 -2.67
C GLY A 659 18.20 10.16 -1.34
N ALA A 660 17.35 10.40 -0.34
CA ALA A 660 17.38 9.63 0.89
C ALA A 660 16.95 8.18 0.61
N VAL A 661 17.59 7.22 1.27
CA VAL A 661 17.30 5.78 1.06
C VAL A 661 16.37 5.25 2.16
N GLU A 662 16.71 5.45 3.42
CA GLU A 662 16.01 4.89 4.57
C GLU A 662 14.70 5.64 4.94
N PRO A 663 14.68 6.99 5.03
CA PRO A 663 13.49 7.73 5.43
C PRO A 663 12.26 7.46 4.57
N PRO A 664 12.34 7.32 3.23
CA PRO A 664 11.18 6.95 2.43
C PRO A 664 10.58 5.60 2.78
N ALA A 665 11.42 4.60 3.16
CA ALA A 665 10.92 3.28 3.54
C ALA A 665 10.14 3.34 4.85
N LEU A 666 10.65 4.07 5.86
CA LEU A 666 9.97 4.30 7.13
C LEU A 666 8.65 5.07 6.93
N ALA A 667 8.67 6.13 6.12
CA ALA A 667 7.49 6.92 5.83
C ALA A 667 6.42 6.11 5.08
N ARG A 668 6.81 5.15 4.23
CA ARG A 668 5.87 4.22 3.58
C ARG A 668 5.20 3.28 4.57
N ILE A 669 5.90 2.81 5.60
CA ILE A 669 5.28 1.99 6.66
C ILE A 669 4.16 2.78 7.35
N GLU A 670 4.44 4.01 7.75
CA GLU A 670 3.44 4.87 8.41
C GLU A 670 2.30 5.24 7.47
N LEU A 671 2.58 5.49 6.19
CA LEU A 671 1.57 5.75 5.18
C LEU A 671 0.65 4.54 4.97
N ALA A 672 1.22 3.32 4.95
CA ALA A 672 0.43 2.10 4.86
C ALA A 672 -0.48 1.91 6.09
N ILE A 673 0.01 2.25 7.29
CA ILE A 673 -0.80 2.26 8.52
C ILE A 673 -1.93 3.28 8.40
N ALA A 674 -1.65 4.50 7.92
CA ALA A 674 -2.65 5.54 7.72
C ALA A 674 -3.73 5.09 6.72
N TYR A 675 -3.35 4.44 5.62
CA TYR A 675 -4.28 3.88 4.65
C TYR A 675 -5.15 2.77 5.26
N LEU A 676 -4.58 1.84 6.04
CA LEU A 676 -5.34 0.79 6.72
C LEU A 676 -6.40 1.38 7.65
N ASN A 677 -6.00 2.32 8.50
CA ASN A 677 -6.87 2.92 9.49
C ASN A 677 -7.91 3.88 8.89
N SER A 678 -7.72 4.32 7.65
CA SER A 678 -8.68 5.10 6.87
C SER A 678 -9.54 4.25 5.91
N GLY A 679 -9.47 2.90 6.00
CA GLY A 679 -10.26 1.98 5.18
C GLY A 679 -9.76 1.80 3.73
N ARG A 680 -8.54 2.25 3.43
CA ARG A 680 -7.91 2.20 2.10
C ARG A 680 -6.94 1.00 2.01
N ALA A 681 -7.44 -0.21 2.23
CA ALA A 681 -6.61 -1.41 2.36
C ALA A 681 -5.80 -1.77 1.09
N HIS A 682 -6.30 -1.43 -0.10
CA HIS A 682 -5.57 -1.67 -1.35
C HIS A 682 -4.33 -0.79 -1.45
N GLU A 683 -4.44 0.50 -1.16
CA GLU A 683 -3.30 1.43 -1.17
C GLU A 683 -2.32 1.11 -0.04
N ALA A 684 -2.84 0.65 1.11
CA ALA A 684 -2.00 0.17 2.20
C ALA A 684 -1.12 -1.00 1.77
N ALA A 685 -1.70 -1.99 1.07
CA ALA A 685 -0.96 -3.15 0.59
C ALA A 685 0.13 -2.75 -0.43
N GLU A 686 -0.19 -1.88 -1.39
CA GLU A 686 0.78 -1.40 -2.38
C GLU A 686 1.95 -0.66 -1.72
N THR A 687 1.63 0.25 -0.80
CA THR A 687 2.64 1.05 -0.11
C THR A 687 3.52 0.18 0.81
N ALA A 688 2.92 -0.79 1.49
CA ALA A 688 3.66 -1.73 2.33
C ALA A 688 4.52 -2.72 1.49
N GLU A 689 4.07 -3.14 0.31
CA GLU A 689 4.88 -3.92 -0.65
C GLU A 689 6.15 -3.14 -1.03
N GLU A 690 6.04 -1.83 -1.35
CA GLU A 690 7.19 -0.98 -1.63
C GLU A 690 8.14 -0.86 -0.43
N ALA A 691 7.61 -0.74 0.80
CA ALA A 691 8.41 -0.69 2.01
C ALA A 691 9.16 -2.01 2.25
N VAL A 692 8.47 -3.15 2.15
CA VAL A 692 9.05 -4.48 2.32
C VAL A 692 10.16 -4.75 1.30
N ALA A 693 10.02 -4.27 0.06
CA ALA A 693 11.03 -4.40 -0.98
C ALA A 693 12.27 -3.52 -0.73
N ALA A 694 12.10 -2.34 -0.14
CA ALA A 694 13.17 -1.37 0.07
C ALA A 694 14.04 -1.63 1.31
N LEU A 695 13.51 -2.35 2.32
CA LEU A 695 14.17 -2.53 3.62
C LEU A 695 15.36 -3.52 3.63
N PRO A 696 15.36 -4.66 2.88
CA PRO A 696 16.46 -5.61 2.91
C PRO A 696 17.79 -4.96 2.51
N GLY A 697 18.82 -5.10 3.36
CA GLY A 697 20.15 -4.54 3.10
C GLY A 697 20.32 -3.05 3.44
N SER A 698 19.29 -2.37 3.94
CA SER A 698 19.36 -1.00 4.44
C SER A 698 19.77 -0.96 5.92
N GLU A 699 20.18 0.22 6.41
CA GLU A 699 20.49 0.43 7.83
C GLU A 699 19.25 0.25 8.74
N VAL A 700 18.05 0.41 8.18
CA VAL A 700 16.76 0.26 8.87
C VAL A 700 16.09 -1.09 8.60
N ALA A 701 16.84 -2.10 8.18
CA ALA A 701 16.33 -3.46 7.92
C ALA A 701 15.64 -4.10 9.15
N ALA A 702 15.91 -3.61 10.35
CA ALA A 702 15.22 -4.01 11.58
C ALA A 702 13.71 -3.73 11.56
N GLU A 703 13.22 -2.80 10.72
CA GLU A 703 11.80 -2.51 10.54
C GLU A 703 11.07 -3.48 9.60
N LEU A 704 11.78 -4.40 8.95
CA LEU A 704 11.18 -5.36 8.02
C LEU A 704 10.05 -6.21 8.65
N PRO A 705 10.17 -6.72 9.89
CA PRO A 705 9.07 -7.45 10.52
C PRO A 705 7.81 -6.58 10.69
N ARG A 706 7.96 -5.31 11.05
CA ARG A 706 6.85 -4.36 11.18
C ARG A 706 6.20 -4.08 9.83
N ALA A 707 6.98 -3.86 8.79
CA ALA A 707 6.47 -3.67 7.43
C ALA A 707 5.68 -4.89 6.93
N ARG A 708 6.19 -6.12 7.18
CA ARG A 708 5.49 -7.36 6.85
C ARG A 708 4.18 -7.52 7.62
N GLN A 709 4.13 -7.13 8.89
CA GLN A 709 2.91 -7.19 9.69
C GLN A 709 1.84 -6.22 9.16
N VAL A 710 2.23 -5.01 8.78
CA VAL A 710 1.34 -4.04 8.13
C VAL A 710 0.82 -4.59 6.80
N LEU A 711 1.70 -5.18 5.98
CA LEU A 711 1.33 -5.79 4.71
C LEU A 711 0.39 -7.00 4.90
N ALA A 712 0.66 -7.86 5.87
CA ALA A 712 -0.21 -9.00 6.19
C ALA A 712 -1.61 -8.54 6.62
N SER A 713 -1.69 -7.46 7.42
CA SER A 713 -2.97 -6.85 7.81
C SER A 713 -3.73 -6.29 6.61
N ALA A 714 -3.02 -5.65 5.67
CA ALA A 714 -3.62 -5.14 4.44
C ALA A 714 -4.12 -6.30 3.55
N TYR A 715 -3.30 -7.34 3.36
CA TYR A 715 -3.68 -8.52 2.59
C TYR A 715 -4.90 -9.24 3.18
N ARG A 716 -4.98 -9.37 4.50
CA ARG A 716 -6.16 -9.93 5.16
C ARG A 716 -7.43 -9.13 4.87
N GLN A 717 -7.36 -7.79 4.92
CA GLN A 717 -8.52 -6.94 4.63
C GLN A 717 -8.97 -7.00 3.16
N ILE A 718 -8.06 -7.24 2.22
CA ILE A 718 -8.42 -7.36 0.79
C ILE A 718 -8.63 -8.81 0.34
N GLY A 719 -8.56 -9.78 1.27
CA GLY A 719 -8.83 -11.20 1.00
C GLY A 719 -7.67 -11.99 0.39
N GLU A 720 -6.44 -11.45 0.36
CA GLU A 720 -5.24 -12.17 -0.08
C GLU A 720 -4.64 -13.02 1.06
N LEU A 721 -5.42 -13.99 1.55
CA LEU A 721 -5.19 -14.66 2.82
C LEU A 721 -3.95 -15.56 2.84
N ASP A 722 -3.65 -16.28 1.75
CA ASP A 722 -2.44 -17.11 1.69
C ASP A 722 -1.17 -16.25 1.73
N ALA A 723 -1.14 -15.13 1.01
CA ALA A 723 -0.01 -14.21 1.04
C ALA A 723 0.14 -13.55 2.43
N ALA A 724 -0.95 -13.21 3.09
CA ALA A 724 -0.92 -12.72 4.48
C ALA A 724 -0.33 -13.76 5.43
N LEU A 725 -0.74 -15.02 5.31
CA LEU A 725 -0.24 -16.13 6.11
C LEU A 725 1.26 -16.35 5.93
N ASP A 726 1.75 -16.30 4.70
CA ASP A 726 3.18 -16.43 4.39
C ASP A 726 4.01 -15.34 5.06
N LEU A 727 3.53 -14.10 5.07
CA LEU A 727 4.22 -12.98 5.72
C LEU A 727 4.27 -13.13 7.25
N VAL A 728 3.15 -13.52 7.85
CA VAL A 728 3.08 -13.76 9.32
C VAL A 728 4.03 -14.90 9.70
N ARG A 729 4.01 -16.00 8.95
CA ARG A 729 4.91 -17.14 9.17
C ARG A 729 6.38 -16.78 8.96
N ALA A 730 6.69 -15.93 7.99
CA ALA A 730 8.05 -15.42 7.79
C ALA A 730 8.54 -14.61 8.99
N ASN A 731 7.68 -13.79 9.61
CA ASN A 731 8.03 -13.06 10.82
C ASN A 731 8.24 -14.00 12.03
N ILE A 732 7.38 -15.00 12.19
CA ILE A 732 7.52 -16.02 13.24
C ILE A 732 8.85 -16.78 13.05
N ALA A 733 9.18 -17.17 11.82
CA ALA A 733 10.42 -17.87 11.49
C ALA A 733 11.69 -17.03 11.67
N ALA A 734 11.58 -15.71 11.51
CA ALA A 734 12.70 -14.78 11.76
C ALA A 734 13.11 -14.72 13.24
N GLY A 735 12.27 -15.19 14.16
CA GLY A 735 12.58 -15.34 15.58
C GLY A 735 12.36 -14.05 16.36
N GLU A 736 11.10 -13.76 16.73
CA GLU A 736 10.78 -12.69 17.66
C GLU A 736 11.28 -13.08 19.06
N SER A 737 12.08 -12.23 19.67
CA SER A 737 12.67 -12.48 21.00
C SER A 737 11.76 -12.00 22.15
N ASP A 738 10.85 -11.06 21.87
CA ASP A 738 9.85 -10.60 22.82
C ASP A 738 8.67 -11.58 22.88
N PRO A 739 8.38 -12.18 24.04
CA PRO A 739 7.26 -13.11 24.20
C PRO A 739 5.92 -12.52 23.82
N TYR A 740 5.68 -11.23 24.07
CA TYR A 740 4.45 -10.54 23.70
C TYR A 740 4.33 -10.34 22.18
N GLY A 741 5.42 -9.94 21.56
CA GLY A 741 5.51 -9.84 20.09
C GLY A 741 5.25 -11.19 19.41
N LEU A 742 5.87 -12.27 19.90
CA LEU A 742 5.61 -13.62 19.41
C LEU A 742 4.14 -14.04 19.57
N ALA A 743 3.54 -13.73 20.74
CA ALA A 743 2.15 -14.04 21.00
C ALA A 743 1.21 -13.35 19.98
N ARG A 744 1.47 -12.08 19.70
CA ARG A 744 0.72 -11.32 18.68
C ARG A 744 0.85 -11.94 17.29
N LEU A 745 2.06 -12.29 16.87
CA LEU A 745 2.28 -12.93 15.57
C LEU A 745 1.55 -14.27 15.45
N ARG A 746 1.50 -15.06 16.54
CA ARG A 746 0.72 -16.31 16.57
C ARG A 746 -0.78 -16.07 16.55
N GLU A 747 -1.26 -15.03 17.21
CA GLU A 747 -2.68 -14.63 17.13
C GLU A 747 -3.03 -14.12 15.72
N ASP A 748 -2.15 -13.32 15.07
CA ASP A 748 -2.33 -12.88 13.70
C ASP A 748 -2.36 -14.09 12.71
N GLU A 749 -1.53 -15.13 12.94
CA GLU A 749 -1.59 -16.39 12.18
C GLU A 749 -2.97 -17.05 12.29
N GLY A 750 -3.50 -17.13 13.51
CA GLY A 750 -4.85 -17.64 13.76
C GLY A 750 -5.93 -16.81 13.08
N ASP A 751 -5.85 -15.48 13.17
CA ASP A 751 -6.81 -14.55 12.56
C ASP A 751 -6.84 -14.65 11.03
N VAL A 752 -5.69 -14.85 10.39
CA VAL A 752 -5.61 -15.08 8.94
C VAL A 752 -6.20 -16.43 8.56
N LEU A 753 -5.91 -17.48 9.33
CA LEU A 753 -6.45 -18.82 9.09
C LEU A 753 -7.96 -18.87 9.29
N GLU A 754 -8.51 -18.22 10.32
CA GLU A 754 -9.95 -18.08 10.54
C GLU A 754 -10.61 -17.33 9.35
N ALA A 755 -10.01 -16.24 8.90
CA ALA A 755 -10.52 -15.50 7.74
C ALA A 755 -10.48 -16.33 6.43
N ALA A 756 -9.60 -17.33 6.36
CA ALA A 756 -9.49 -18.27 5.24
C ALA A 756 -10.39 -19.52 5.38
N ASP A 757 -11.33 -19.53 6.33
CA ASP A 757 -12.16 -20.71 6.68
C ASP A 757 -11.34 -21.98 7.01
N ARG A 758 -10.07 -21.79 7.46
CA ARG A 758 -9.15 -22.87 7.86
C ARG A 758 -9.14 -23.04 9.38
N ASP A 759 -10.34 -23.06 9.98
CA ASP A 759 -10.55 -23.07 11.42
C ASP A 759 -9.77 -24.16 12.16
N GLY A 760 -9.69 -25.37 11.58
CA GLY A 760 -8.93 -26.47 12.17
C GLY A 760 -7.44 -26.20 12.31
N GLU A 761 -6.87 -25.37 11.44
CA GLU A 761 -5.46 -24.94 11.50
C GLU A 761 -5.29 -23.70 12.39
N ALA A 762 -6.33 -22.88 12.54
CA ALA A 762 -6.31 -21.71 13.44
C ALA A 762 -6.22 -22.11 14.92
N VAL A 763 -6.79 -23.26 15.31
CA VAL A 763 -6.78 -23.72 16.72
C VAL A 763 -5.36 -23.78 17.29
N PRO A 764 -4.40 -24.52 16.72
CA PRO A 764 -3.05 -24.61 17.27
C PRO A 764 -2.30 -23.26 17.25
N ALA A 765 -2.60 -22.38 16.30
CA ALA A 765 -2.00 -21.04 16.24
C ALA A 765 -2.47 -20.19 17.45
N TYR A 766 -3.75 -20.19 17.74
CA TYR A 766 -4.30 -19.48 18.90
C TYR A 766 -3.86 -20.10 20.25
N GLU A 767 -3.74 -21.43 20.36
CA GLU A 767 -3.19 -22.10 21.56
C GLU A 767 -1.72 -21.69 21.78
N ALA A 768 -0.93 -21.61 20.71
CA ALA A 768 0.45 -21.12 20.77
C ALA A 768 0.50 -19.63 21.17
N ALA A 769 -0.40 -18.81 20.66
CA ALA A 769 -0.56 -17.41 21.09
C ALA A 769 -0.87 -17.31 22.59
N ALA A 770 -1.85 -18.08 23.08
CA ALA A 770 -2.22 -18.08 24.47
C ALA A 770 -1.07 -18.47 25.38
N THR A 771 -0.28 -19.47 25.01
CA THR A 771 0.93 -19.89 25.74
C THR A 771 2.00 -18.80 25.76
N ALA A 772 2.22 -18.13 24.63
CA ALA A 772 3.18 -17.02 24.57
C ALA A 772 2.72 -15.81 25.38
N TYR A 773 1.41 -15.48 25.41
CA TYR A 773 0.85 -14.45 26.26
C TYR A 773 1.01 -14.77 27.76
N GLN A 774 0.90 -16.04 28.16
CA GLN A 774 1.21 -16.43 29.54
C GLN A 774 2.68 -16.19 29.89
N THR A 775 3.58 -16.49 28.97
CA THR A 775 5.01 -16.23 29.13
C THR A 775 5.31 -14.73 29.21
N ALA A 776 4.52 -13.92 28.51
CA ALA A 776 4.61 -12.45 28.53
C ALA A 776 3.88 -11.81 29.73
N GLU A 777 3.41 -12.60 30.68
CA GLU A 777 2.64 -12.15 31.86
C GLU A 777 1.37 -11.32 31.50
N SER A 778 0.76 -11.62 30.34
CA SER A 778 -0.47 -10.99 29.83
C SER A 778 -1.67 -11.96 29.89
N PRO A 779 -2.24 -12.19 31.06
CA PRO A 779 -3.24 -13.25 31.25
C PRO A 779 -4.57 -12.99 30.53
N LEU A 780 -5.00 -11.74 30.39
CA LEU A 780 -6.25 -11.40 29.68
C LEU A 780 -6.11 -11.65 28.18
N ASP A 781 -4.95 -11.36 27.58
CA ASP A 781 -4.70 -11.67 26.17
C ASP A 781 -4.65 -13.20 25.95
N SER A 782 -4.07 -13.94 26.89
CA SER A 782 -4.12 -15.41 26.87
C SER A 782 -5.55 -15.94 26.89
N VAL A 783 -6.42 -15.39 27.75
CA VAL A 783 -7.84 -15.73 27.80
C VAL A 783 -8.53 -15.42 26.46
N ARG A 784 -8.26 -14.26 25.86
CA ARG A 784 -8.78 -13.89 24.54
C ARG A 784 -8.37 -14.89 23.46
N ALA A 785 -7.10 -15.26 23.42
CA ALA A 785 -6.59 -16.22 22.44
C ALA A 785 -7.19 -17.62 22.62
N LEU A 786 -7.34 -18.10 23.86
CA LEU A 786 -8.04 -19.37 24.16
C LEU A 786 -9.50 -19.36 23.71
N ARG A 787 -10.21 -18.24 23.89
CA ARG A 787 -11.59 -18.10 23.41
C ARG A 787 -11.67 -18.12 21.88
N LYS A 788 -10.74 -17.48 21.20
CA LYS A 788 -10.61 -17.58 19.72
C LYS A 788 -10.35 -19.03 19.30
N ALA A 789 -9.43 -19.73 19.96
CA ALA A 789 -9.17 -21.14 19.69
C ALA A 789 -10.43 -22.01 19.87
N ALA A 790 -11.19 -21.80 20.94
CA ALA A 790 -12.45 -22.53 21.19
C ALA A 790 -13.50 -22.25 20.11
N ARG A 791 -13.61 -21.02 19.64
CA ARG A 791 -14.51 -20.63 18.55
C ARG A 791 -14.13 -21.32 17.24
N SER A 792 -12.86 -21.27 16.84
CA SER A 792 -12.37 -21.96 15.65
C SER A 792 -12.54 -23.49 15.76
N ALA A 793 -12.25 -24.11 16.93
CA ALA A 793 -12.51 -25.53 17.15
C ALA A 793 -13.99 -25.92 16.95
N ARG A 794 -14.91 -25.05 17.40
CA ARG A 794 -16.35 -25.24 17.20
C ARG A 794 -16.74 -25.13 15.71
N TYR A 795 -16.18 -24.18 14.95
CA TYR A 795 -16.43 -24.06 13.52
C TYR A 795 -15.85 -25.25 12.75
N ALA A 796 -14.69 -25.74 13.16
CA ALA A 796 -14.09 -26.98 12.63
C ALA A 796 -14.84 -28.26 13.07
N SER A 797 -15.94 -28.14 13.82
CA SER A 797 -16.71 -29.25 14.39
C SER A 797 -15.93 -30.17 15.34
N GLN A 798 -14.89 -29.65 15.98
CA GLN A 798 -14.05 -30.31 16.98
C GLN A 798 -14.63 -30.08 18.39
N LEU A 799 -15.80 -30.64 18.67
CA LEU A 799 -16.58 -30.32 19.89
C LEU A 799 -15.87 -30.67 21.20
N ASP A 800 -15.09 -31.77 21.22
CA ASP A 800 -14.33 -32.16 22.42
C ASP A 800 -13.18 -31.17 22.69
N ASP A 801 -12.49 -30.71 21.65
CA ASP A 801 -11.47 -29.66 21.78
C ASP A 801 -12.09 -28.33 22.20
N THR A 802 -13.25 -27.99 21.66
CA THR A 802 -14.00 -26.80 22.08
C THR A 802 -14.27 -26.83 23.58
N ALA A 803 -14.76 -27.96 24.11
CA ALA A 803 -15.01 -28.10 25.55
C ALA A 803 -13.73 -27.96 26.38
N ARG A 804 -12.64 -28.65 25.96
CA ARG A 804 -11.34 -28.57 26.62
C ARG A 804 -10.81 -27.13 26.67
N LEU A 805 -10.93 -26.41 25.57
CA LEU A 805 -10.44 -25.02 25.47
C LEU A 805 -11.28 -24.06 26.35
N LEU A 806 -12.60 -24.23 26.41
CA LEU A 806 -13.46 -23.43 27.29
C LEU A 806 -13.17 -23.71 28.78
N ASP A 807 -12.82 -24.94 29.15
CA ASP A 807 -12.36 -25.27 30.50
C ASP A 807 -11.00 -24.63 30.81
N ALA A 808 -10.12 -24.53 29.81
CA ALA A 808 -8.85 -23.80 29.93
C ALA A 808 -9.08 -22.29 30.12
N VAL A 809 -10.06 -21.69 29.42
CA VAL A 809 -10.49 -20.30 29.61
C VAL A 809 -10.95 -20.07 31.05
N GLU A 810 -11.83 -20.97 31.59
CA GLU A 810 -12.31 -20.86 32.95
C GLU A 810 -11.16 -20.92 33.95
N THR A 811 -10.24 -21.86 33.76
CA THR A 811 -9.03 -22.01 34.58
C THR A 811 -8.15 -20.75 34.56
N ALA A 812 -7.99 -20.15 33.40
CA ALA A 812 -7.17 -18.93 33.24
C ALA A 812 -7.84 -17.69 33.88
N LEU A 813 -9.16 -17.66 34.00
CA LEU A 813 -9.89 -16.57 34.64
C LEU A 813 -9.88 -16.66 36.20
N ILE A 814 -9.73 -17.84 36.80
CA ILE A 814 -9.80 -18.03 38.27
C ILE A 814 -8.83 -17.11 39.04
N PRO A 815 -7.54 -16.92 38.66
CA PRO A 815 -6.60 -16.10 39.41
C PRO A 815 -6.84 -14.60 39.25
N LEU A 816 -7.69 -14.17 38.31
CA LEU A 816 -7.88 -12.77 37.97
C LEU A 816 -8.95 -12.08 38.86
N PRO A 817 -8.86 -10.76 39.06
CA PRO A 817 -9.81 -10.01 39.87
C PRO A 817 -11.21 -10.03 39.24
N SER A 818 -12.11 -10.84 39.80
CA SER A 818 -13.46 -11.10 39.24
C SER A 818 -14.39 -9.87 39.15
N ALA A 819 -14.04 -8.75 39.79
CA ALA A 819 -14.78 -7.48 39.71
C ALA A 819 -14.25 -6.53 38.64
N GLU A 820 -13.10 -6.82 38.02
CA GLU A 820 -12.51 -6.00 36.98
C GLU A 820 -13.35 -6.10 35.69
N PRO A 821 -13.74 -4.98 35.03
CA PRO A 821 -14.60 -5.01 33.86
C PRO A 821 -14.09 -5.91 32.72
N ALA A 822 -12.79 -5.94 32.49
CA ALA A 822 -12.18 -6.81 31.47
C ALA A 822 -12.34 -8.31 31.81
N VAL A 823 -12.19 -8.68 33.10
CA VAL A 823 -12.39 -10.06 33.55
C VAL A 823 -13.86 -10.45 33.45
N VAL A 824 -14.79 -9.55 33.84
CA VAL A 824 -16.23 -9.76 33.69
C VAL A 824 -16.61 -9.95 32.23
N PHE A 825 -16.01 -9.16 31.32
CA PHE A 825 -16.23 -9.28 29.87
C PHE A 825 -15.87 -10.68 29.37
N HIS A 826 -14.69 -11.17 29.71
CA HIS A 826 -14.26 -12.51 29.30
C HIS A 826 -15.03 -13.64 29.96
N ALA A 827 -15.46 -13.48 31.20
CA ALA A 827 -16.31 -14.46 31.88
C ALA A 827 -17.72 -14.55 31.24
N ALA A 828 -18.32 -13.40 30.92
CA ALA A 828 -19.56 -13.37 30.15
C ALA A 828 -19.40 -14.01 28.77
N GLY A 829 -18.27 -13.72 28.11
CA GLY A 829 -17.92 -14.33 26.82
C GLY A 829 -17.71 -15.85 26.91
N LEU A 830 -17.16 -16.38 28.01
CA LEU A 830 -17.08 -17.82 28.24
C LEU A 830 -18.46 -18.47 28.31
N ASP A 831 -19.41 -17.84 29.06
CA ASP A 831 -20.81 -18.33 29.12
C ASP A 831 -21.45 -18.30 27.71
N TYR A 832 -21.19 -17.28 26.91
CA TYR A 832 -21.66 -17.17 25.52
C TYR A 832 -21.07 -18.26 24.61
N ASP A 833 -19.77 -18.50 24.69
CA ASP A 833 -19.11 -19.54 23.92
C ASP A 833 -19.57 -20.96 24.32
N ARG A 834 -19.82 -21.18 25.64
CA ARG A 834 -20.40 -22.42 26.16
C ARG A 834 -21.85 -22.59 25.72
N SER A 835 -22.62 -21.50 25.61
CA SER A 835 -23.98 -21.56 25.05
C SER A 835 -23.96 -22.09 23.63
N ALA A 836 -23.06 -21.56 22.79
CA ALA A 836 -22.90 -22.00 21.40
C ALA A 836 -22.48 -23.48 21.29
N LEU A 837 -21.63 -23.96 22.20
CA LEU A 837 -21.25 -25.37 22.27
C LEU A 837 -22.44 -26.26 22.70
N ALA A 838 -23.20 -25.86 23.74
CA ALA A 838 -24.35 -26.60 24.24
C ALA A 838 -25.42 -26.74 23.16
N ASP A 839 -25.67 -25.68 22.39
CA ASP A 839 -26.59 -25.72 21.24
C ASP A 839 -26.15 -26.72 20.18
N ARG A 840 -24.88 -26.69 19.77
CA ARG A 840 -24.30 -27.67 18.84
C ARG A 840 -24.39 -29.11 19.32
N MET A 841 -24.41 -29.32 20.63
CA MET A 841 -24.61 -30.62 21.26
C MET A 841 -26.10 -30.99 21.47
N GLY A 842 -27.03 -30.15 20.99
CA GLY A 842 -28.48 -30.36 21.15
C GLY A 842 -29.01 -30.08 22.54
N ARG A 843 -28.21 -29.47 23.44
CA ARG A 843 -28.59 -29.16 24.83
C ARG A 843 -29.22 -27.76 24.93
N ARG A 844 -30.34 -27.58 24.21
CA ARG A 844 -30.94 -26.26 23.93
C ARG A 844 -31.31 -25.46 25.19
N ALA A 845 -31.87 -26.13 26.26
CA ALA A 845 -32.21 -25.43 27.49
C ALA A 845 -30.99 -24.93 28.29
N GLU A 846 -29.91 -25.71 28.28
CA GLU A 846 -28.64 -25.29 28.87
C GLU A 846 -28.03 -24.11 28.07
N ALA A 847 -28.08 -24.18 26.77
CA ALA A 847 -27.60 -23.10 25.88
C ALA A 847 -28.35 -21.78 26.16
N ALA A 848 -29.68 -21.81 26.25
CA ALA A 848 -30.48 -20.63 26.57
C ALA A 848 -30.15 -20.02 27.95
N MET A 849 -29.92 -20.86 28.96
CA MET A 849 -29.51 -20.41 30.29
C MET A 849 -28.14 -19.72 30.27
N LEU A 850 -27.17 -20.32 29.55
CA LEU A 850 -25.83 -19.76 29.44
C LEU A 850 -25.83 -18.44 28.68
N ALA A 851 -26.60 -18.33 27.61
CA ALA A 851 -26.75 -17.05 26.86
C ALA A 851 -27.36 -15.96 27.76
N GLY A 852 -28.34 -16.31 28.62
CA GLY A 852 -28.91 -15.36 29.58
C GLY A 852 -27.88 -14.87 30.60
N ARG A 853 -27.04 -15.78 31.15
CA ARG A 853 -25.96 -15.41 32.07
C ARG A 853 -24.91 -14.51 31.37
N ALA A 854 -24.60 -14.80 30.12
CA ALA A 854 -23.71 -13.96 29.34
C ALA A 854 -24.26 -12.53 29.20
N ALA A 855 -25.54 -12.40 28.85
CA ALA A 855 -26.20 -11.09 28.75
C ALA A 855 -26.16 -10.31 30.07
N GLU A 856 -26.45 -10.98 31.21
CA GLU A 856 -26.34 -10.34 32.53
C GLU A 856 -24.92 -9.92 32.88
N GLY A 857 -23.92 -10.72 32.46
CA GLY A 857 -22.50 -10.38 32.62
C GLY A 857 -22.10 -9.13 31.86
N TYR A 858 -22.48 -9.02 30.60
CA TYR A 858 -22.24 -7.85 29.76
C TYR A 858 -22.97 -6.60 30.26
N ASP A 859 -24.21 -6.73 30.75
CA ASP A 859 -24.97 -5.60 31.34
C ASP A 859 -24.24 -4.99 32.54
N ARG A 860 -23.64 -5.81 33.40
CA ARG A 860 -22.93 -5.31 34.60
C ARG A 860 -21.79 -4.37 34.28
N ILE A 861 -21.22 -4.46 33.08
CA ILE A 861 -20.11 -3.61 32.64
C ILE A 861 -20.51 -2.59 31.57
N GLY A 862 -21.80 -2.51 31.23
CA GLY A 862 -22.31 -1.58 30.22
C GLY A 862 -21.98 -1.96 28.78
N ALA A 863 -21.61 -3.21 28.49
CA ALA A 863 -21.34 -3.72 27.14
C ALA A 863 -22.66 -4.02 26.40
N ALA A 864 -23.40 -2.97 26.03
CA ALA A 864 -24.78 -3.03 25.57
C ALA A 864 -24.98 -3.91 24.33
N ASP A 865 -24.10 -3.79 23.33
CA ASP A 865 -24.21 -4.57 22.08
C ASP A 865 -23.98 -6.07 22.33
N ASN A 866 -22.99 -6.41 23.17
CA ASN A 866 -22.73 -7.79 23.54
C ASN A 866 -23.87 -8.39 24.35
N ALA A 867 -24.47 -7.60 25.25
CA ALA A 867 -25.64 -8.02 26.04
C ALA A 867 -26.87 -8.26 25.13
N ALA A 868 -27.05 -7.40 24.13
CA ALA A 868 -28.14 -7.52 23.15
C ALA A 868 -27.97 -8.76 22.25
N ASP A 869 -26.74 -9.02 21.73
CA ASP A 869 -26.46 -10.22 20.92
C ASP A 869 -26.65 -11.52 21.75
N ALA A 870 -26.21 -11.53 23.01
CA ALA A 870 -26.41 -12.66 23.90
C ALA A 870 -27.92 -12.90 24.22
N ARG A 871 -28.73 -11.84 24.40
CA ARG A 871 -30.20 -11.93 24.54
C ARG A 871 -30.86 -12.43 23.27
N LEU A 872 -30.43 -11.97 22.11
CA LEU A 872 -30.94 -12.47 20.84
C LEU A 872 -30.68 -13.97 20.70
N THR A 873 -29.44 -14.41 20.97
CA THR A 873 -29.09 -15.83 21.00
C THR A 873 -29.94 -16.60 22.01
N GLN A 874 -30.18 -16.06 23.23
CA GLN A 874 -31.08 -16.66 24.22
C GLN A 874 -32.48 -16.82 23.65
N ALA A 875 -33.02 -15.80 23.01
CA ALA A 875 -34.36 -15.81 22.44
C ALA A 875 -34.51 -16.85 21.32
N GLU A 876 -33.51 -16.97 20.43
CA GLU A 876 -33.47 -17.97 19.35
C GLU A 876 -33.47 -19.41 19.86
N LEU A 877 -33.08 -19.62 21.12
CA LEU A 877 -33.02 -20.93 21.81
C LEU A 877 -34.28 -21.25 22.65
N LEU A 878 -35.12 -20.30 22.91
CA LEU A 878 -36.35 -20.46 23.68
C LEU A 878 -37.56 -20.76 22.77
N ASP A 879 -38.70 -21.10 23.38
CA ASP A 879 -39.99 -21.16 22.69
C ASP A 879 -40.57 -19.76 22.49
N GLU A 880 -41.45 -19.59 21.52
CA GLU A 880 -41.95 -18.30 21.05
C GLU A 880 -42.53 -17.39 22.15
N PRO A 881 -43.32 -17.94 23.15
CA PRO A 881 -43.82 -17.11 24.25
C PRO A 881 -42.75 -16.56 25.17
N ALA A 882 -41.64 -17.30 25.36
CA ALA A 882 -40.49 -16.84 26.15
C ALA A 882 -39.51 -15.98 25.36
N ALA A 883 -39.41 -16.19 24.06
CA ALA A 883 -38.55 -15.43 23.15
C ALA A 883 -39.06 -14.00 22.88
N GLU A 884 -40.36 -13.81 22.71
CA GLU A 884 -40.98 -12.54 22.31
C GLU A 884 -40.52 -11.33 23.16
N PRO A 885 -40.55 -11.36 24.49
CA PRO A 885 -40.15 -10.22 25.29
C PRO A 885 -38.66 -9.87 25.12
N LEU A 886 -37.81 -10.87 24.97
CA LEU A 886 -36.38 -10.64 24.76
C LEU A 886 -36.10 -10.04 23.39
N LEU A 887 -36.71 -10.57 22.32
CA LEU A 887 -36.60 -10.06 20.98
C LEU A 887 -37.08 -8.60 20.89
N ARG A 888 -38.20 -8.28 21.54
CA ARG A 888 -38.68 -6.91 21.58
C ARG A 888 -37.71 -5.98 22.31
N GLN A 889 -37.18 -6.43 23.44
CA GLN A 889 -36.18 -5.67 24.20
C GLN A 889 -34.96 -5.36 23.32
N VAL A 890 -34.42 -6.36 22.64
CA VAL A 890 -33.25 -6.17 21.74
C VAL A 890 -33.58 -5.20 20.61
N PHE A 891 -34.71 -5.43 19.89
CA PHE A 891 -35.12 -4.61 18.75
C PHE A 891 -35.32 -3.12 19.10
N GLU A 892 -35.74 -2.84 20.37
CA GLU A 892 -35.94 -1.46 20.83
C GLU A 892 -34.72 -0.80 21.44
N SER A 893 -33.71 -1.60 21.87
CA SER A 893 -32.52 -1.08 22.56
C SER A 893 -31.32 -0.87 21.65
N VAL A 894 -31.26 -1.55 20.52
CA VAL A 894 -30.11 -1.43 19.60
C VAL A 894 -30.33 -0.35 18.55
N GLU A 895 -29.22 0.18 18.00
CA GLU A 895 -29.23 1.22 16.99
C GLU A 895 -29.95 0.76 15.71
N HIS A 896 -30.84 1.61 15.21
CA HIS A 896 -31.61 1.35 13.99
C HIS A 896 -30.71 1.17 12.78
N GLY A 897 -31.00 0.16 11.94
CA GLY A 897 -30.28 -0.12 10.71
C GLY A 897 -29.01 -0.95 10.90
N THR A 898 -28.67 -1.33 12.12
CA THR A 898 -27.57 -2.28 12.38
C THR A 898 -27.99 -3.72 12.05
N ASN A 899 -27.01 -4.59 11.78
CA ASN A 899 -27.27 -6.01 11.54
C ASN A 899 -28.06 -6.65 12.71
N LEU A 900 -27.68 -6.33 13.94
CA LEU A 900 -28.33 -6.83 15.14
C LEU A 900 -29.79 -6.38 15.22
N TRP A 901 -30.09 -5.14 14.87
CA TRP A 901 -31.46 -4.62 14.79
C TRP A 901 -32.30 -5.36 13.75
N TYR A 902 -31.75 -5.60 12.54
CA TYR A 902 -32.46 -6.40 11.53
C TYR A 902 -32.69 -7.84 11.96
N ARG A 903 -31.68 -8.51 12.52
CA ARG A 903 -31.82 -9.89 13.03
C ARG A 903 -32.90 -9.99 14.09
N ALA A 904 -32.88 -9.10 15.10
CA ALA A 904 -33.87 -9.06 16.14
C ALA A 904 -35.26 -8.75 15.59
N GLY A 905 -35.38 -7.83 14.64
CA GLY A 905 -36.63 -7.44 14.00
C GLY A 905 -37.28 -8.57 13.20
N TYR A 906 -36.49 -9.26 12.36
CA TYR A 906 -37.00 -10.41 11.60
C TYR A 906 -37.41 -11.58 12.54
N ALA A 907 -36.59 -11.90 13.55
CA ALA A 907 -36.91 -12.93 14.53
C ALA A 907 -38.18 -12.58 15.33
N LEU A 908 -38.35 -11.30 15.73
CA LEU A 908 -39.56 -10.83 16.42
C LEU A 908 -40.80 -10.93 15.53
N ALA A 909 -40.70 -10.51 14.27
CA ALA A 909 -41.84 -10.58 13.35
C ALA A 909 -42.27 -12.04 13.11
N ASP A 910 -41.33 -12.96 12.94
CA ASP A 910 -41.62 -14.39 12.77
C ASP A 910 -42.24 -15.01 14.03
N THR A 911 -41.67 -14.72 15.20
CA THR A 911 -42.21 -15.13 16.50
C THR A 911 -43.65 -14.65 16.70
N LEU A 912 -43.94 -13.38 16.36
CA LEU A 912 -45.27 -12.80 16.49
C LEU A 912 -46.27 -13.48 15.53
N ARG A 913 -45.88 -13.85 14.31
CA ARG A 913 -46.72 -14.61 13.39
C ARG A 913 -47.05 -16.00 13.93
N THR A 914 -46.02 -16.68 14.45
CA THR A 914 -46.23 -18.02 15.10
C THR A 914 -47.16 -17.93 16.28
N LEU A 915 -47.13 -16.83 17.02
CA LEU A 915 -48.07 -16.56 18.14
C LEU A 915 -49.46 -16.07 17.69
N GLY A 916 -49.73 -15.96 16.37
CA GLY A 916 -50.99 -15.49 15.80
C GLY A 916 -51.23 -13.97 15.97
N ARG A 917 -50.15 -13.18 16.12
CA ARG A 917 -50.19 -11.72 16.29
C ARG A 917 -49.79 -11.00 15.00
N ASP A 918 -50.36 -11.39 13.87
CA ASP A 918 -50.02 -10.90 12.54
C ASP A 918 -50.01 -9.37 12.41
N PRO A 919 -50.96 -8.59 12.96
CA PRO A 919 -50.92 -7.13 12.82
C PRO A 919 -49.70 -6.47 13.51
N GLU A 920 -49.19 -7.08 14.57
CA GLU A 920 -47.98 -6.59 15.22
C GLU A 920 -46.72 -6.99 14.43
N ALA A 921 -46.69 -8.19 13.89
CA ALA A 921 -45.65 -8.65 12.99
C ALA A 921 -45.53 -7.75 11.76
N ASP A 922 -46.66 -7.37 11.13
CA ASP A 922 -46.68 -6.47 9.99
C ASP A 922 -46.18 -5.06 10.35
N THR A 923 -46.46 -4.61 11.59
CA THR A 923 -45.90 -3.33 12.09
C THR A 923 -44.37 -3.38 12.20
N ILE A 924 -43.82 -4.47 12.75
CA ILE A 924 -42.36 -4.66 12.81
C ILE A 924 -41.76 -4.75 11.39
N GLN A 925 -42.36 -5.53 10.50
CA GLN A 925 -41.94 -5.67 9.12
C GLN A 925 -41.93 -4.31 8.39
N GLY A 926 -42.97 -3.50 8.58
CA GLY A 926 -43.03 -2.15 8.01
C GLY A 926 -41.89 -1.23 8.48
N ARG A 927 -41.43 -1.37 9.74
CA ARG A 927 -40.24 -0.66 10.24
C ARG A 927 -38.93 -1.14 9.60
N LEU A 928 -38.81 -2.45 9.37
CA LEU A 928 -37.63 -3.03 8.69
C LEU A 928 -37.56 -2.58 7.21
N ASP A 929 -38.72 -2.64 6.52
CA ASP A 929 -38.81 -2.25 5.12
C ASP A 929 -38.55 -0.76 4.91
N ALA A 930 -38.97 0.08 5.84
CA ALA A 930 -38.74 1.53 5.80
C ALA A 930 -37.27 1.91 6.06
N ALA A 931 -36.52 1.05 6.71
CA ALA A 931 -35.09 1.28 7.03
C ALA A 931 -34.15 0.63 5.99
N THR A 932 -34.67 -0.18 5.08
CA THR A 932 -33.89 -0.78 3.98
C THR A 932 -33.71 0.29 2.89
N PRO A 933 -32.46 0.68 2.50
CA PRO A 933 -32.19 1.77 1.55
C PRO A 933 -32.61 1.46 0.11
#